data_fba65e3f470c5b5c61fa8f61e6723ec0
#
_entry.id   fba65e3f470c5b5c61fa8f61e6723ec0
#
_cell.length_a   1.000
_cell.length_b   1.000
_cell.length_c   1.000
_cell.angle_alpha   90.00
_cell.angle_beta   90.00
_cell.angle_gamma   90.00
#
_symmetry.space_group_name_H-M   'P 1'
#
loop_
_entity.id
_entity.type
_entity.pdbx_description
1 polymer ?
#
loop_
_entity_poly.entity_id
_entity_poly.type
_entity_poly.pdbx_seq_one_letter_code
_entity_poly.pdbx_strand_id
1 'polypeptide(L)'
;MQNGFIKVAAAVPTVRVADCAFNVQHIENMMAQADGQGIEIICFPELSITAYTCQDLFSQQLLLDEAESSLLKLIEFSRNLNVTALVGVPIAYNSMLFNCAAVIQRGKIHGLVPKTYLPNYKEFYEKRWFTSSEALGEGAELRFCGQTVSMSKYLLFQSSHCTFGVEICEDLWAPAPPSNYLALAGADLIFNLSASNELIGKAGYLKNLILNQSARLFAGYVYAGSGYGESTQDLVYSGRAFIAENGGLLAEGERFAMKEQLISSEIDVDRLRAERRLNTSFAGAIKIERVPLMRVVDLEAYTSNVPFTLTRPIDAHPFVPEGEALDERCEEIVCMQSEALARRIEHTHAKTVVIGISGGLDSTLALLVAVHAFDRLQRDRRGIVGITMPGFGTTDRTYTNATNLMKELGVTIREISIAPAVTQHFKDLGHDINVHDLTYENSQARERTQILMDAAGQMGGFVVGTGDLSELALGWATYNGDHMSMYGVNASIPKTLVKHLVAWAARNMADEASRETLLDIVATPISPELIPADENGNIKQVTEDLVGPYELHDFFLYYTLRFGFSPQKIYYLACRAFDGTSNGTAFAKEIILKWLRVFFRRFFTQQFKRSCLPDGPKVGSCSLSPRGDWRMPSDASSEAWLADLNVDDESQI
;
A
#
# COMPACT_ATOMS: atom_id res chain seq x y z
N MET A 1 -15.52 -9.26 -13.06
CA MET A 1 -14.92 -9.23 -11.69
C MET A 1 -14.48 -7.79 -11.38
N GLN A 2 -14.69 -7.32 -10.18
CA GLN A 2 -14.24 -5.97 -9.76
C GLN A 2 -12.76 -5.94 -9.34
N ASN A 3 -11.94 -6.88 -9.82
CA ASN A 3 -10.52 -7.01 -9.49
C ASN A 3 -10.21 -6.94 -7.98
N GLY A 4 -11.10 -7.53 -7.14
CA GLY A 4 -10.97 -7.52 -5.69
C GLY A 4 -11.37 -6.22 -4.99
N PHE A 5 -11.90 -5.25 -5.72
CA PHE A 5 -12.40 -4.00 -5.16
C PHE A 5 -13.91 -4.05 -4.87
N ILE A 6 -14.30 -3.34 -3.81
CA ILE A 6 -15.70 -3.06 -3.47
C ILE A 6 -15.89 -1.55 -3.32
N LYS A 7 -16.94 -1.00 -3.93
CA LYS A 7 -17.28 0.42 -3.81
C LYS A 7 -18.25 0.63 -2.66
N VAL A 8 -17.84 1.44 -1.69
CA VAL A 8 -18.61 1.74 -0.48
C VAL A 8 -18.80 3.24 -0.30
N ALA A 9 -19.81 3.62 0.50
CA ALA A 9 -20.05 5.01 0.82
C ALA A 9 -20.39 5.25 2.29
N ALA A 10 -20.01 6.43 2.79
CA ALA A 10 -20.52 7.02 4.00
C ALA A 10 -21.40 8.23 3.64
N ALA A 11 -22.62 8.23 4.13
CA ALA A 11 -23.65 9.24 3.87
C ALA A 11 -23.93 10.06 5.11
N VAL A 12 -24.11 11.37 4.95
CA VAL A 12 -24.53 12.29 6.02
C VAL A 12 -25.78 13.01 5.51
N PRO A 13 -27.00 12.50 5.80
CA PRO A 13 -28.24 13.16 5.41
C PRO A 13 -28.47 14.43 6.23
N THR A 14 -29.21 15.37 5.70
CA THR A 14 -29.86 16.40 6.50
C THR A 14 -31.02 15.76 7.27
N VAL A 15 -31.08 15.98 8.58
CA VAL A 15 -32.14 15.41 9.43
C VAL A 15 -33.00 16.49 10.09
N ARG A 16 -34.17 16.09 10.58
CA ARG A 16 -34.99 16.85 11.52
C ARG A 16 -35.28 15.97 12.72
N VAL A 17 -35.07 16.51 13.90
CA VAL A 17 -35.30 15.76 15.14
C VAL A 17 -36.75 15.33 15.26
N ALA A 18 -36.99 14.02 15.43
CA ALA A 18 -38.29 13.35 15.54
C ALA A 18 -39.20 13.44 14.29
N ASP A 19 -38.69 13.90 13.14
CA ASP A 19 -39.42 13.92 11.86
C ASP A 19 -38.95 12.73 11.00
N CYS A 20 -39.41 11.53 11.35
CA CYS A 20 -39.00 10.29 10.69
C CYS A 20 -39.31 10.29 9.18
N ALA A 21 -40.42 10.87 8.78
CA ALA A 21 -40.83 10.92 7.37
C ALA A 21 -39.87 11.80 6.54
N PHE A 22 -39.49 12.97 7.06
CA PHE A 22 -38.48 13.82 6.43
C PHE A 22 -37.14 13.10 6.31
N ASN A 23 -36.67 12.50 7.40
CA ASN A 23 -35.39 11.85 7.45
C ASN A 23 -35.30 10.68 6.45
N VAL A 24 -36.34 9.84 6.38
CA VAL A 24 -36.37 8.70 5.45
C VAL A 24 -36.38 9.18 4.00
N GLN A 25 -37.09 10.26 3.64
CA GLN A 25 -37.05 10.79 2.29
C GLN A 25 -35.63 11.20 1.85
N HIS A 26 -34.83 11.79 2.75
CA HIS A 26 -33.45 12.14 2.47
C HIS A 26 -32.56 10.89 2.35
N ILE A 27 -32.77 9.88 3.19
CA ILE A 27 -32.09 8.58 3.10
C ILE A 27 -32.43 7.90 1.76
N GLU A 28 -33.69 7.87 1.32
CA GLU A 28 -34.11 7.31 0.02
C GLU A 28 -33.39 7.98 -1.14
N ASN A 29 -33.32 9.32 -1.15
CA ASN A 29 -32.62 10.07 -2.19
C ASN A 29 -31.13 9.69 -2.26
N MET A 30 -30.48 9.57 -1.11
CA MET A 30 -29.05 9.19 -1.06
C MET A 30 -28.84 7.72 -1.43
N MET A 31 -29.75 6.81 -1.09
CA MET A 31 -29.71 5.41 -1.54
C MET A 31 -29.85 5.32 -3.07
N ALA A 32 -30.78 6.07 -3.66
CA ALA A 32 -30.92 6.12 -5.12
C ALA A 32 -29.68 6.69 -5.81
N GLN A 33 -29.07 7.73 -5.24
CA GLN A 33 -27.82 8.29 -5.72
C GLN A 33 -26.69 7.27 -5.65
N ALA A 34 -26.55 6.54 -4.54
CA ALA A 34 -25.54 5.53 -4.34
C ALA A 34 -25.70 4.36 -5.34
N ASP A 35 -26.91 3.86 -5.53
CA ASP A 35 -27.23 2.81 -6.51
C ASP A 35 -26.86 3.24 -7.93
N GLY A 36 -27.22 4.48 -8.30
CA GLY A 36 -26.88 5.09 -9.59
C GLY A 36 -25.36 5.31 -9.81
N GLN A 37 -24.58 5.31 -8.75
CA GLN A 37 -23.10 5.39 -8.80
C GLN A 37 -22.41 4.02 -8.71
N GLY A 38 -23.16 2.92 -8.66
CA GLY A 38 -22.62 1.58 -8.54
C GLY A 38 -22.02 1.28 -7.17
N ILE A 39 -22.49 1.95 -6.12
CA ILE A 39 -22.07 1.71 -4.73
C ILE A 39 -22.78 0.45 -4.22
N GLU A 40 -22.00 -0.48 -3.64
CA GLU A 40 -22.56 -1.75 -3.13
C GLU A 40 -23.11 -1.61 -1.71
N ILE A 41 -22.41 -0.86 -0.85
CA ILE A 41 -22.84 -0.67 0.55
C ILE A 41 -22.77 0.81 0.92
N ILE A 42 -23.86 1.33 1.49
CA ILE A 42 -23.95 2.70 2.00
C ILE A 42 -24.24 2.69 3.50
N CYS A 43 -23.49 3.48 4.26
CA CYS A 43 -23.63 3.62 5.72
C CYS A 43 -24.17 5.00 6.07
N PHE A 44 -25.27 5.04 6.85
CA PHE A 44 -25.87 6.24 7.41
C PHE A 44 -25.50 6.40 8.88
N PRO A 45 -25.71 7.60 9.49
CA PRO A 45 -25.42 7.82 10.91
C PRO A 45 -26.29 7.01 11.86
N GLU A 46 -25.85 6.95 13.11
CA GLU A 46 -26.58 6.41 14.24
C GLU A 46 -27.94 7.10 14.41
N LEU A 47 -29.00 6.29 14.63
CA LEU A 47 -30.39 6.75 14.80
C LEU A 47 -30.88 7.71 13.69
N SER A 48 -30.36 7.58 12.47
CA SER A 48 -30.63 8.49 11.36
C SER A 48 -32.10 8.60 10.96
N ILE A 49 -32.96 7.62 11.32
CA ILE A 49 -34.40 7.68 11.07
C ILE A 49 -35.08 8.70 11.96
N THR A 50 -34.76 8.76 13.24
CA THR A 50 -35.36 9.68 14.21
C THR A 50 -34.56 10.97 14.38
N ALA A 51 -33.36 11.04 13.96
CA ALA A 51 -32.24 11.79 14.48
C ALA A 51 -31.78 11.28 15.88
N TYR A 52 -30.50 11.52 16.21
CA TYR A 52 -29.92 11.08 17.49
C TYR A 52 -30.42 11.86 18.68
N THR A 53 -30.69 13.16 18.52
CA THR A 53 -30.94 14.11 19.63
C THR A 53 -32.41 14.18 20.06
N CYS A 54 -33.17 13.10 19.92
CA CYS A 54 -34.56 13.02 20.36
C CYS A 54 -34.77 13.01 21.89
N GLN A 55 -33.75 12.72 22.67
CA GLN A 55 -33.78 12.72 24.15
C GLN A 55 -34.94 11.89 24.71
N ASP A 56 -35.72 12.44 25.67
CA ASP A 56 -36.82 11.72 26.31
C ASP A 56 -38.01 11.41 25.35
N LEU A 57 -37.99 11.93 24.13
CA LEU A 57 -38.94 11.52 23.11
C LEU A 57 -38.81 10.05 22.74
N PHE A 58 -37.66 9.43 22.95
CA PHE A 58 -37.46 7.98 22.79
C PHE A 58 -38.36 7.14 23.73
N SER A 59 -38.90 7.74 24.80
CA SER A 59 -39.92 7.07 25.66
C SER A 59 -41.34 7.18 25.13
N GLN A 60 -41.57 7.92 24.03
CA GLN A 60 -42.90 8.14 23.45
C GLN A 60 -43.18 7.04 22.41
N GLN A 61 -44.24 6.27 22.64
CA GLN A 61 -44.65 5.19 21.73
C GLN A 61 -44.88 5.69 20.31
N LEU A 62 -45.45 6.88 20.14
CA LEU A 62 -45.70 7.49 18.83
C LEU A 62 -44.40 7.62 18.01
N LEU A 63 -43.27 8.03 18.62
CA LEU A 63 -41.98 8.15 17.93
C LEU A 63 -41.47 6.78 17.48
N LEU A 64 -41.63 5.74 18.29
CA LEU A 64 -41.22 4.39 17.97
C LEU A 64 -42.04 3.79 16.83
N ASP A 65 -43.36 4.01 16.85
CA ASP A 65 -44.32 3.58 15.80
C ASP A 65 -43.99 4.30 14.47
N GLU A 66 -43.70 5.60 14.50
CA GLU A 66 -43.32 6.37 13.33
C GLU A 66 -41.94 5.95 12.79
N ALA A 67 -41.00 5.59 13.66
CA ALA A 67 -39.70 5.07 13.24
C ALA A 67 -39.85 3.72 12.53
N GLU A 68 -40.64 2.79 13.05
CA GLU A 68 -40.94 1.50 12.41
C GLU A 68 -41.67 1.69 11.08
N SER A 69 -42.70 2.52 11.05
CA SER A 69 -43.47 2.83 9.83
C SER A 69 -42.62 3.46 8.74
N SER A 70 -41.70 4.36 9.12
CA SER A 70 -40.78 5.04 8.21
C SER A 70 -39.69 4.08 7.69
N LEU A 71 -39.19 3.20 8.55
CA LEU A 71 -38.25 2.15 8.11
C LEU A 71 -38.91 1.19 7.13
N LEU A 72 -40.19 0.83 7.36
CA LEU A 72 -40.97 -0.01 6.42
C LEU A 72 -41.04 0.63 5.03
N LYS A 73 -41.28 1.93 4.92
CA LYS A 73 -41.24 2.65 3.63
C LYS A 73 -39.87 2.54 2.96
N LEU A 74 -38.82 2.74 3.72
CA LEU A 74 -37.46 2.62 3.22
C LEU A 74 -37.15 1.19 2.73
N ILE A 75 -37.61 0.17 3.43
CA ILE A 75 -37.50 -1.23 3.02
C ILE A 75 -38.21 -1.46 1.68
N GLU A 76 -39.45 -0.98 1.54
CA GLU A 76 -40.20 -1.08 0.29
C GLU A 76 -39.48 -0.35 -0.86
N PHE A 77 -38.93 0.85 -0.61
CA PHE A 77 -38.14 1.60 -1.58
C PHE A 77 -36.90 0.81 -2.03
N SER A 78 -36.24 0.11 -1.13
CA SER A 78 -35.04 -0.68 -1.42
C SER A 78 -35.27 -1.86 -2.38
N ARG A 79 -36.54 -2.28 -2.64
CA ARG A 79 -36.86 -3.43 -3.51
C ARG A 79 -36.27 -3.34 -4.91
N ASN A 80 -36.16 -2.14 -5.43
CA ASN A 80 -35.70 -1.88 -6.80
C ASN A 80 -34.25 -1.42 -6.86
N LEU A 81 -33.57 -1.41 -5.72
CA LEU A 81 -32.16 -1.00 -5.61
C LEU A 81 -31.24 -2.20 -5.39
N ASN A 82 -30.01 -2.08 -5.84
CA ASN A 82 -28.96 -3.09 -5.61
C ASN A 82 -28.14 -2.79 -4.36
N VAL A 83 -28.09 -1.52 -3.95
CA VAL A 83 -27.30 -1.06 -2.81
C VAL A 83 -27.82 -1.67 -1.50
N THR A 84 -26.89 -2.12 -0.66
CA THR A 84 -27.16 -2.50 0.73
C THR A 84 -27.04 -1.25 1.61
N ALA A 85 -28.07 -0.92 2.39
CA ALA A 85 -28.04 0.24 3.27
C ALA A 85 -27.98 -0.16 4.76
N LEU A 86 -27.15 0.57 5.51
CA LEU A 86 -27.01 0.45 6.96
C LEU A 86 -27.59 1.69 7.60
N VAL A 87 -28.70 1.54 8.33
CA VAL A 87 -29.52 2.67 8.80
C VAL A 87 -29.75 2.57 10.31
N GLY A 88 -29.53 3.65 11.04
CA GLY A 88 -29.74 3.73 12.49
C GLY A 88 -31.21 3.89 12.87
N VAL A 89 -31.72 3.04 13.78
CA VAL A 89 -33.13 3.02 14.20
C VAL A 89 -33.27 2.57 15.66
N PRO A 90 -34.19 3.19 16.47
CA PRO A 90 -34.53 2.69 17.79
C PRO A 90 -35.46 1.51 17.68
N ILE A 91 -35.25 0.45 18.47
CA ILE A 91 -36.07 -0.78 18.45
C ILE A 91 -36.49 -1.20 19.84
N ALA A 92 -37.79 -1.28 20.07
CA ALA A 92 -38.36 -1.82 21.29
C ALA A 92 -38.47 -3.35 21.20
N TYR A 93 -37.91 -4.06 22.20
CA TYR A 93 -37.95 -5.52 22.30
C TYR A 93 -37.95 -5.97 23.76
N ASN A 94 -38.88 -6.83 24.15
CA ASN A 94 -38.98 -7.40 25.51
C ASN A 94 -38.94 -6.34 26.62
N SER A 95 -39.73 -5.26 26.49
CA SER A 95 -39.79 -4.12 27.42
C SER A 95 -38.45 -3.34 27.55
N MET A 96 -37.54 -3.51 26.63
CA MET A 96 -36.29 -2.75 26.51
C MET A 96 -36.26 -2.00 25.20
N LEU A 97 -35.48 -0.91 25.16
CA LEU A 97 -35.25 -0.13 23.95
C LEU A 97 -33.76 -0.25 23.54
N PHE A 98 -33.50 -0.55 22.28
CA PHE A 98 -32.17 -0.72 21.73
C PHE A 98 -31.89 0.31 20.64
N ASN A 99 -30.68 0.84 20.65
CA ASN A 99 -30.13 1.62 19.55
C ASN A 99 -29.51 0.64 18.55
N CYS A 100 -30.08 0.51 17.35
CA CYS A 100 -29.73 -0.52 16.40
C CYS A 100 -29.32 0.04 15.04
N ALA A 101 -28.46 -0.68 14.36
CA ALA A 101 -28.24 -0.58 12.92
C ALA A 101 -29.07 -1.66 12.20
N ALA A 102 -29.93 -1.28 11.28
CA ALA A 102 -30.66 -2.17 10.40
C ALA A 102 -29.89 -2.34 9.09
N VAL A 103 -29.62 -3.58 8.68
CA VAL A 103 -29.03 -3.93 7.38
C VAL A 103 -30.15 -4.27 6.43
N ILE A 104 -30.40 -3.41 5.42
CA ILE A 104 -31.51 -3.55 4.49
C ILE A 104 -31.01 -3.68 3.05
N GLN A 105 -31.65 -4.58 2.30
CA GLN A 105 -31.38 -4.80 0.88
C GLN A 105 -32.61 -5.42 0.21
N ARG A 106 -33.00 -4.91 -0.95
CA ARG A 106 -34.03 -5.49 -1.83
C ARG A 106 -35.34 -5.86 -1.11
N GLY A 107 -35.86 -4.97 -0.27
CA GLY A 107 -37.10 -5.15 0.45
C GLY A 107 -37.03 -6.05 1.67
N LYS A 108 -35.84 -6.36 2.17
CA LYS A 108 -35.60 -7.21 3.34
C LYS A 108 -34.70 -6.54 4.38
N ILE A 109 -34.98 -6.87 5.65
CA ILE A 109 -34.07 -6.64 6.75
C ILE A 109 -33.28 -7.92 6.94
N HIS A 110 -31.96 -7.87 6.66
CA HIS A 110 -31.07 -9.02 6.81
C HIS A 110 -30.59 -9.23 8.25
N GLY A 111 -30.59 -8.18 9.06
CA GLY A 111 -30.26 -8.28 10.47
C GLY A 111 -30.29 -6.93 11.17
N LEU A 112 -30.37 -6.96 12.49
CA LEU A 112 -30.35 -5.81 13.38
C LEU A 112 -29.15 -5.96 14.31
N VAL A 113 -28.26 -4.94 14.31
CA VAL A 113 -27.08 -4.92 15.16
C VAL A 113 -27.28 -3.87 16.25
N PRO A 114 -27.50 -4.26 17.51
CA PRO A 114 -27.67 -3.35 18.63
C PRO A 114 -26.31 -2.88 19.17
N LYS A 115 -26.27 -1.62 19.61
CA LYS A 115 -25.11 -0.99 20.24
C LYS A 115 -24.69 -1.74 21.51
N THR A 116 -23.38 -1.94 21.67
CA THR A 116 -22.82 -2.65 22.82
C THR A 116 -22.47 -1.68 23.96
N TYR A 117 -21.71 -0.65 23.66
CA TYR A 117 -21.27 0.32 24.67
C TYR A 117 -22.14 1.59 24.59
N LEU A 118 -22.85 1.87 25.67
CA LEU A 118 -23.71 3.05 25.79
C LEU A 118 -22.96 4.13 26.59
N PRO A 119 -22.57 5.26 25.98
CA PRO A 119 -21.92 6.33 26.71
C PRO A 119 -22.86 6.90 27.78
N ASN A 120 -22.34 7.00 29.01
CA ASN A 120 -23.09 7.50 30.14
C ASN A 120 -22.18 8.31 31.07
N TYR A 121 -21.59 9.36 30.52
CA TYR A 121 -20.66 10.26 31.19
C TYR A 121 -20.72 11.64 30.53
N LYS A 122 -20.43 12.71 31.31
CA LYS A 122 -20.48 14.11 30.86
C LYS A 122 -21.79 14.43 30.14
N GLU A 123 -21.70 14.85 28.87
CA GLU A 123 -22.83 15.21 28.03
C GLU A 123 -23.63 14.01 27.51
N PHE A 124 -23.15 12.78 27.69
CA PHE A 124 -23.81 11.56 27.23
C PHE A 124 -24.51 10.83 28.37
N TYR A 125 -25.75 10.43 28.15
CA TYR A 125 -26.58 9.68 29.11
C TYR A 125 -27.52 8.69 28.41
N GLU A 126 -26.99 7.94 27.43
CA GLU A 126 -27.76 6.97 26.62
C GLU A 126 -28.41 5.87 27.44
N LYS A 127 -27.82 5.47 28.58
CA LYS A 127 -28.42 4.49 29.50
C LYS A 127 -29.75 4.95 30.11
N ARG A 128 -30.12 6.22 29.96
CA ARG A 128 -31.43 6.74 30.32
C ARG A 128 -32.52 6.15 29.43
N TRP A 129 -32.21 5.87 28.14
CA TRP A 129 -33.19 5.46 27.16
C TRP A 129 -32.91 4.03 26.65
N PHE A 130 -31.65 3.68 26.39
CA PHE A 130 -31.26 2.48 25.69
C PHE A 130 -30.63 1.42 26.61
N THR A 131 -30.83 0.18 26.19
CA THR A 131 -30.24 -1.02 26.81
C THR A 131 -29.12 -1.54 25.92
N SER A 132 -28.00 -2.00 26.55
CA SER A 132 -26.88 -2.60 25.85
C SER A 132 -27.26 -3.94 25.19
N SER A 133 -26.61 -4.26 24.07
CA SER A 133 -26.72 -5.57 23.43
C SER A 133 -26.40 -6.75 24.36
N GLU A 134 -25.68 -6.52 25.45
CA GLU A 134 -25.39 -7.53 26.47
C GLU A 134 -26.63 -8.10 27.20
N ALA A 135 -27.74 -7.37 27.16
CA ALA A 135 -29.01 -7.81 27.73
C ALA A 135 -29.79 -8.77 26.79
N LEU A 136 -29.34 -8.96 25.56
CA LEU A 136 -29.97 -9.89 24.63
C LEU A 136 -29.52 -11.32 24.88
N GLY A 137 -30.48 -12.26 24.86
CA GLY A 137 -30.18 -13.67 24.82
C GLY A 137 -29.56 -14.11 23.48
N GLU A 138 -28.86 -15.23 23.48
CA GLU A 138 -28.36 -15.84 22.26
C GLU A 138 -29.52 -16.15 21.29
N GLY A 139 -29.35 -15.82 20.02
CA GLY A 139 -30.33 -16.11 18.98
C GLY A 139 -31.61 -15.27 19.05
N ALA A 140 -31.57 -14.08 19.63
CA ALA A 140 -32.73 -13.19 19.69
C ALA A 140 -33.30 -12.90 18.29
N GLU A 141 -34.59 -13.16 18.12
CA GLU A 141 -35.35 -12.87 16.92
C GLU A 141 -36.62 -12.10 17.32
N LEU A 142 -37.02 -11.15 16.47
CA LEU A 142 -38.22 -10.37 16.67
C LEU A 142 -38.99 -10.23 15.38
N ARG A 143 -40.29 -9.99 15.52
CA ARG A 143 -41.11 -9.57 14.39
C ARG A 143 -41.09 -8.06 14.29
N PHE A 144 -40.51 -7.54 13.21
CA PHE A 144 -40.30 -6.12 12.99
C PHE A 144 -40.52 -5.79 11.52
N CYS A 145 -41.24 -4.69 11.21
CA CYS A 145 -41.65 -4.34 9.85
C CYS A 145 -42.27 -5.51 9.08
N GLY A 146 -43.08 -6.34 9.76
CA GLY A 146 -43.74 -7.51 9.15
C GLY A 146 -42.84 -8.71 8.86
N GLN A 147 -41.54 -8.65 9.17
CA GLN A 147 -40.54 -9.71 8.94
C GLN A 147 -40.08 -10.31 10.27
N THR A 148 -39.60 -11.55 10.25
CA THR A 148 -38.86 -12.15 11.40
C THR A 148 -37.38 -11.89 11.17
N VAL A 149 -36.75 -11.16 12.09
CA VAL A 149 -35.37 -10.66 11.93
C VAL A 149 -34.53 -11.05 13.15
N SER A 150 -33.30 -11.48 12.88
CA SER A 150 -32.31 -11.71 13.95
C SER A 150 -31.74 -10.39 14.46
N MET A 151 -31.63 -10.27 15.80
CA MET A 151 -31.01 -9.13 16.46
C MET A 151 -29.84 -9.59 17.34
N SER A 152 -28.62 -9.26 16.93
CA SER A 152 -27.40 -9.65 17.66
C SER A 152 -26.21 -8.78 17.28
N LYS A 153 -25.31 -8.53 18.23
CA LYS A 153 -23.98 -7.93 17.96
C LYS A 153 -23.01 -8.91 17.29
N TYR A 154 -23.37 -10.19 17.21
CA TYR A 154 -22.55 -11.27 16.62
C TYR A 154 -22.99 -11.63 15.20
N LEU A 155 -23.39 -10.63 14.40
CA LEU A 155 -23.74 -10.81 13.00
C LEU A 155 -22.59 -10.39 12.09
N LEU A 156 -22.27 -11.25 11.14
CA LEU A 156 -21.48 -10.91 9.95
C LEU A 156 -22.37 -10.99 8.73
N PHE A 157 -22.18 -10.07 7.79
CA PHE A 157 -22.94 -10.02 6.55
C PHE A 157 -22.02 -10.36 5.39
N GLN A 158 -22.41 -11.37 4.61
CA GLN A 158 -21.67 -11.81 3.43
C GLN A 158 -22.28 -11.20 2.18
N SER A 159 -21.59 -10.25 1.55
CA SER A 159 -21.94 -9.74 0.22
C SER A 159 -21.24 -10.55 -0.88
N SER A 160 -21.48 -10.16 -2.15
CA SER A 160 -20.82 -10.81 -3.29
C SER A 160 -19.29 -10.67 -3.27
N HIS A 161 -18.75 -9.63 -2.64
CA HIS A 161 -17.35 -9.27 -2.76
C HIS A 161 -16.60 -9.24 -1.43
N CYS A 162 -17.31 -9.05 -0.31
CA CYS A 162 -16.69 -9.00 1.01
C CYS A 162 -17.58 -9.56 2.11
N THR A 163 -16.99 -9.82 3.27
CA THR A 163 -17.70 -9.99 4.54
C THR A 163 -17.57 -8.70 5.35
N PHE A 164 -18.65 -8.22 5.96
CA PHE A 164 -18.57 -7.03 6.78
C PHE A 164 -19.29 -7.18 8.13
N GLY A 165 -18.87 -6.37 9.08
CA GLY A 165 -19.47 -6.22 10.39
C GLY A 165 -19.88 -4.78 10.66
N VAL A 166 -20.76 -4.59 11.66
CA VAL A 166 -21.30 -3.29 12.04
C VAL A 166 -21.09 -3.06 13.52
N GLU A 167 -20.66 -1.85 13.87
CA GLU A 167 -20.63 -1.35 15.26
C GLU A 167 -21.19 0.08 15.32
N ILE A 168 -21.51 0.59 16.50
CA ILE A 168 -22.21 1.85 16.63
C ILE A 168 -21.45 2.80 17.57
N CYS A 169 -20.97 3.91 17.03
CA CYS A 169 -20.43 5.10 17.71
C CYS A 169 -19.44 4.75 18.85
N GLU A 170 -19.92 4.75 20.11
CA GLU A 170 -19.12 4.50 21.32
C GLU A 170 -18.41 3.14 21.30
N ASP A 171 -18.91 2.18 20.53
CA ASP A 171 -18.28 0.89 20.37
C ASP A 171 -16.80 1.03 19.92
N LEU A 172 -16.51 1.98 19.03
CA LEU A 172 -15.14 2.27 18.60
C LEU A 172 -14.25 2.86 19.71
N TRP A 173 -14.84 3.63 20.64
CA TRP A 173 -14.11 4.31 21.70
C TRP A 173 -13.79 3.41 22.89
N ALA A 174 -14.46 2.27 22.98
CA ALA A 174 -14.25 1.32 24.03
C ALA A 174 -12.86 0.66 23.94
N PRO A 175 -12.24 0.26 25.07
CA PRO A 175 -10.94 -0.42 25.07
C PRO A 175 -10.92 -1.74 24.29
N ALA A 176 -12.09 -2.42 24.20
CA ALA A 176 -12.27 -3.65 23.43
C ALA A 176 -13.47 -3.48 22.46
N PRO A 177 -13.29 -2.78 21.35
CA PRO A 177 -14.37 -2.53 20.40
C PRO A 177 -14.86 -3.82 19.74
N PRO A 178 -16.18 -3.94 19.44
CA PRO A 178 -16.75 -5.09 18.74
C PRO A 178 -16.04 -5.40 17.41
N SER A 179 -15.55 -4.38 16.71
CA SER A 179 -14.79 -4.53 15.47
C SER A 179 -13.56 -5.44 15.58
N ASN A 180 -12.95 -5.56 16.78
CA ASN A 180 -11.86 -6.51 16.99
C ASN A 180 -12.34 -7.95 16.74
N TYR A 181 -13.45 -8.33 17.34
CA TYR A 181 -14.01 -9.67 17.21
C TYR A 181 -14.62 -9.92 15.84
N LEU A 182 -15.28 -8.90 15.25
CA LEU A 182 -15.83 -8.97 13.89
C LEU A 182 -14.72 -9.24 12.85
N ALA A 183 -13.60 -8.50 12.92
CA ALA A 183 -12.48 -8.69 12.03
C ALA A 183 -11.78 -10.03 12.21
N LEU A 184 -11.55 -10.46 13.47
CA LEU A 184 -10.97 -11.78 13.78
C LEU A 184 -11.89 -12.93 13.35
N ALA A 185 -13.22 -12.71 13.29
CA ALA A 185 -14.19 -13.68 12.78
C ALA A 185 -14.33 -13.65 11.25
N GLY A 186 -13.63 -12.75 10.55
CA GLY A 186 -13.56 -12.74 9.10
C GLY A 186 -14.15 -11.52 8.39
N ALA A 187 -14.63 -10.49 9.12
CA ALA A 187 -15.06 -9.25 8.46
C ALA A 187 -13.89 -8.57 7.75
N ASP A 188 -14.01 -8.34 6.46
CA ASP A 188 -13.06 -7.55 5.66
C ASP A 188 -13.24 -6.05 5.90
N LEU A 189 -14.52 -5.64 6.09
CA LEU A 189 -14.93 -4.26 6.32
C LEU A 189 -15.68 -4.12 7.64
N ILE A 190 -15.51 -2.96 8.26
CA ILE A 190 -16.27 -2.52 9.43
C ILE A 190 -17.01 -1.23 9.09
N PHE A 191 -18.29 -1.18 9.40
CA PHE A 191 -19.12 0.02 9.28
C PHE A 191 -19.47 0.53 10.66
N ASN A 192 -19.28 1.82 10.90
CA ASN A 192 -19.62 2.49 12.15
C ASN A 192 -20.63 3.61 11.90
N LEU A 193 -21.85 3.41 12.40
CA LEU A 193 -22.89 4.39 12.43
C LEU A 193 -22.70 5.25 13.68
N SER A 194 -22.52 6.55 13.54
CA SER A 194 -22.08 7.39 14.67
C SER A 194 -22.93 8.66 14.83
N ALA A 195 -23.00 9.10 16.09
CA ALA A 195 -23.51 10.44 16.46
C ALA A 195 -22.57 11.04 17.53
N SER A 196 -21.35 11.33 17.12
CA SER A 196 -20.32 11.90 17.99
C SER A 196 -20.32 13.41 17.87
N ASN A 197 -20.54 14.11 19.02
CA ASN A 197 -20.48 15.58 19.08
C ASN A 197 -19.09 16.13 18.73
N GLU A 198 -19.04 17.39 18.37
CA GLU A 198 -17.78 18.08 18.07
C GLU A 198 -17.24 18.81 19.31
N LEU A 199 -15.94 18.64 19.55
CA LEU A 199 -15.20 19.38 20.56
C LEU A 199 -13.87 19.85 19.96
N ILE A 200 -13.31 20.95 20.47
CA ILE A 200 -11.99 21.45 20.07
C ILE A 200 -10.95 20.35 20.29
N GLY A 201 -10.17 20.03 19.26
CA GLY A 201 -9.12 19.00 19.28
C GLY A 201 -9.60 17.57 19.04
N LYS A 202 -10.90 17.27 19.12
CA LYS A 202 -11.45 15.91 18.91
C LYS A 202 -11.27 15.42 17.47
N ALA A 203 -11.17 16.34 16.50
CA ALA A 203 -11.05 16.00 15.08
C ALA A 203 -9.88 15.07 14.77
N GLY A 204 -8.68 15.49 15.14
CA GLY A 204 -7.46 14.71 14.91
C GLY A 204 -7.48 13.38 15.69
N TYR A 205 -7.97 13.41 16.93
CA TYR A 205 -8.08 12.19 17.72
C TYR A 205 -8.98 11.13 17.07
N LEU A 206 -10.19 11.50 16.65
CA LEU A 206 -11.13 10.57 16.00
C LEU A 206 -10.55 10.02 14.69
N LYS A 207 -9.98 10.88 13.85
CA LYS A 207 -9.33 10.45 12.60
C LYS A 207 -8.25 9.42 12.88
N ASN A 208 -7.35 9.70 13.83
CA ASN A 208 -6.29 8.78 14.22
C ASN A 208 -6.85 7.47 14.79
N LEU A 209 -7.91 7.52 15.58
CA LEU A 209 -8.55 6.33 16.14
C LEU A 209 -9.10 5.41 15.02
N ILE A 210 -9.79 5.97 14.03
CA ILE A 210 -10.32 5.24 12.88
C ILE A 210 -9.17 4.62 12.06
N LEU A 211 -8.14 5.41 11.73
CA LEU A 211 -7.00 4.92 10.94
C LEU A 211 -6.24 3.81 11.68
N ASN A 212 -5.99 3.99 12.99
CA ASN A 212 -5.34 2.97 13.80
C ASN A 212 -6.18 1.68 13.93
N GLN A 213 -7.51 1.79 14.06
CA GLN A 213 -8.37 0.62 14.13
C GLN A 213 -8.38 -0.13 12.80
N SER A 214 -8.51 0.59 11.68
CA SER A 214 -8.39 0.02 10.33
C SER A 214 -7.05 -0.71 10.12
N ALA A 215 -5.92 -0.09 10.51
CA ALA A 215 -4.58 -0.66 10.40
C ALA A 215 -4.40 -1.92 11.24
N ARG A 216 -4.79 -1.87 12.52
CA ARG A 216 -4.63 -2.98 13.46
C ARG A 216 -5.44 -4.22 13.04
N LEU A 217 -6.59 -4.00 12.43
CA LEU A 217 -7.49 -5.06 11.98
C LEU A 217 -7.22 -5.52 10.55
N PHE A 218 -6.33 -4.86 9.80
CA PHE A 218 -6.18 -5.04 8.35
C PHE A 218 -7.55 -5.04 7.68
N ALA A 219 -8.33 -3.99 7.91
CA ALA A 219 -9.73 -3.90 7.49
C ALA A 219 -10.02 -2.58 6.78
N GLY A 220 -11.03 -2.59 5.90
CA GLY A 220 -11.70 -1.38 5.49
C GLY A 220 -12.54 -0.85 6.66
N TYR A 221 -12.55 0.47 6.88
CA TYR A 221 -13.34 1.09 7.94
C TYR A 221 -14.13 2.26 7.39
N VAL A 222 -15.46 2.19 7.48
CA VAL A 222 -16.38 3.19 6.99
C VAL A 222 -17.11 3.81 8.18
N TYR A 223 -16.98 5.11 8.35
CA TYR A 223 -17.56 5.87 9.46
C TYR A 223 -18.51 6.94 8.92
N ALA A 224 -19.77 6.94 9.39
CA ALA A 224 -20.79 7.94 9.05
C ALA A 224 -21.29 8.61 10.33
N GLY A 225 -20.99 9.89 10.53
CA GLY A 225 -21.38 10.66 11.71
C GLY A 225 -22.54 11.61 11.46
N SER A 226 -23.39 11.81 12.46
CA SER A 226 -24.49 12.77 12.44
C SER A 226 -24.01 14.20 12.12
N GLY A 227 -24.83 14.96 11.42
CA GLY A 227 -24.47 16.27 10.91
C GLY A 227 -25.58 17.32 11.09
N TYR A 228 -25.79 18.11 10.04
CA TYR A 228 -26.72 19.21 10.04
C TYR A 228 -28.17 18.75 10.24
N GLY A 229 -28.85 19.40 11.19
CA GLY A 229 -30.27 19.13 11.55
C GLY A 229 -30.46 18.43 12.90
N GLU A 230 -29.37 17.90 13.51
CA GLU A 230 -29.40 17.48 14.91
C GLU A 230 -29.63 18.69 15.84
N SER A 231 -30.23 18.47 17.03
CA SER A 231 -30.43 19.53 18.00
C SER A 231 -29.11 20.17 18.45
N THR A 232 -29.10 21.49 18.51
CA THR A 232 -27.97 22.29 18.99
C THR A 232 -28.21 22.86 20.38
N GLN A 233 -29.05 22.21 21.18
CA GLN A 233 -29.37 22.66 22.54
C GLN A 233 -28.07 22.86 23.36
N ASP A 234 -27.21 21.85 23.40
CA ASP A 234 -25.93 21.90 24.12
C ASP A 234 -24.74 21.41 23.25
N LEU A 235 -25.00 20.68 22.19
CA LEU A 235 -23.98 19.98 21.40
C LEU A 235 -24.07 20.35 19.91
N VAL A 236 -22.96 20.21 19.20
CA VAL A 236 -22.91 20.39 17.75
C VAL A 236 -22.37 19.13 17.10
N TYR A 237 -22.96 18.74 16.00
CA TYR A 237 -22.56 17.58 15.18
C TYR A 237 -22.07 18.07 13.83
N SER A 238 -20.86 17.66 13.45
CA SER A 238 -20.16 18.25 12.30
C SER A 238 -20.32 17.47 10.99
N GLY A 239 -21.03 16.36 10.98
CA GLY A 239 -21.23 15.55 9.78
C GLY A 239 -19.96 14.84 9.29
N ARG A 240 -19.15 14.33 10.18
CA ARG A 240 -17.91 13.64 9.80
C ARG A 240 -18.20 12.33 9.11
N ALA A 241 -17.49 12.11 8.01
CA ALA A 241 -17.53 10.85 7.29
C ALA A 241 -16.08 10.46 6.90
N PHE A 242 -15.75 9.19 7.05
CA PHE A 242 -14.41 8.67 6.72
C PHE A 242 -14.53 7.31 6.03
N ILE A 243 -13.66 7.08 5.05
CA ILE A 243 -13.41 5.76 4.49
C ILE A 243 -11.90 5.50 4.58
N ALA A 244 -11.52 4.44 5.29
CA ALA A 244 -10.14 4.05 5.51
C ALA A 244 -9.89 2.60 5.08
N GLU A 245 -8.66 2.29 4.68
CA GLU A 245 -8.20 0.97 4.29
C GLU A 245 -6.82 0.72 4.89
N ASN A 246 -6.71 -0.27 5.79
CA ASN A 246 -5.44 -0.66 6.40
C ASN A 246 -4.58 0.54 6.89
N GLY A 247 -5.23 1.48 7.58
CA GLY A 247 -4.60 2.67 8.13
C GLY A 247 -4.45 3.85 7.17
N GLY A 248 -4.69 3.65 5.88
CA GLY A 248 -4.71 4.72 4.86
C GLY A 248 -6.08 5.38 4.78
N LEU A 249 -6.12 6.71 4.70
CA LEU A 249 -7.34 7.45 4.44
C LEU A 249 -7.65 7.43 2.94
N LEU A 250 -8.84 6.96 2.56
CA LEU A 250 -9.30 6.94 1.16
C LEU A 250 -10.20 8.13 0.83
N ALA A 251 -11.11 8.48 1.75
CA ALA A 251 -12.01 9.63 1.59
C ALA A 251 -12.37 10.23 2.94
N GLU A 252 -12.58 11.54 2.97
CA GLU A 252 -13.00 12.31 4.14
C GLU A 252 -14.07 13.34 3.74
N GLY A 253 -15.16 13.40 4.50
CA GLY A 253 -16.22 14.39 4.33
C GLY A 253 -15.86 15.76 4.88
N GLU A 254 -16.52 16.80 4.36
CA GLU A 254 -16.40 18.17 4.83
C GLU A 254 -17.02 18.31 6.23
N ARG A 255 -16.28 18.91 7.17
CA ARG A 255 -16.79 19.20 8.50
C ARG A 255 -17.69 20.44 8.49
N PHE A 256 -18.76 20.39 9.27
CA PHE A 256 -19.73 21.50 9.40
C PHE A 256 -20.43 21.86 8.08
N ALA A 257 -20.52 20.94 7.14
CA ALA A 257 -21.32 21.15 5.94
C ALA A 257 -22.81 21.29 6.32
N MET A 258 -23.42 22.38 5.87
CA MET A 258 -24.87 22.64 6.08
C MET A 258 -25.72 22.04 4.93
N LYS A 259 -25.26 20.91 4.39
CA LYS A 259 -25.87 20.17 3.26
C LYS A 259 -25.57 18.68 3.40
N GLU A 260 -26.30 17.88 2.69
CA GLU A 260 -26.05 16.44 2.58
C GLU A 260 -24.67 16.15 1.98
N GLN A 261 -24.04 15.07 2.43
CA GLN A 261 -22.76 14.61 1.92
C GLN A 261 -22.82 13.10 1.64
N LEU A 262 -22.33 12.71 0.48
CA LEU A 262 -22.08 11.32 0.11
C LEU A 262 -20.62 11.21 -0.31
N ILE A 263 -19.78 10.60 0.52
CA ILE A 263 -18.41 10.26 0.13
C ILE A 263 -18.36 8.78 -0.23
N SER A 264 -17.57 8.44 -1.24
CA SER A 264 -17.39 7.06 -1.68
C SER A 264 -15.94 6.78 -2.06
N SER A 265 -15.55 5.53 -1.96
CA SER A 265 -14.27 5.04 -2.46
C SER A 265 -14.33 3.53 -2.70
N GLU A 266 -13.36 3.01 -3.41
CA GLU A 266 -13.16 1.59 -3.63
C GLU A 266 -12.15 1.04 -2.62
N ILE A 267 -12.54 0.02 -1.84
CA ILE A 267 -11.67 -0.70 -0.90
C ILE A 267 -11.14 -1.95 -1.58
N ASP A 268 -9.83 -2.18 -1.48
CA ASP A 268 -9.16 -3.37 -2.02
C ASP A 268 -9.20 -4.53 -1.01
N VAL A 269 -10.22 -5.37 -1.11
CA VAL A 269 -10.44 -6.53 -0.25
C VAL A 269 -9.32 -7.58 -0.39
N ASP A 270 -8.79 -7.76 -1.60
CA ASP A 270 -7.69 -8.70 -1.83
C ASP A 270 -6.42 -8.27 -1.10
N ARG A 271 -6.14 -6.96 -1.07
CA ARG A 271 -5.03 -6.39 -0.30
C ARG A 271 -5.19 -6.69 1.18
N LEU A 272 -6.37 -6.44 1.74
CA LEU A 272 -6.65 -6.71 3.16
C LEU A 272 -6.46 -8.19 3.51
N ARG A 273 -6.99 -9.08 2.67
CA ARG A 273 -6.86 -10.53 2.82
C ARG A 273 -5.41 -11.00 2.67
N ALA A 274 -4.64 -10.40 1.75
CA ALA A 274 -3.22 -10.70 1.56
C ALA A 274 -2.40 -10.36 2.82
N GLU A 275 -2.60 -9.15 3.37
CA GLU A 275 -1.94 -8.70 4.61
C GLU A 275 -2.25 -9.65 5.79
N ARG A 276 -3.51 -10.04 5.97
CA ARG A 276 -3.91 -10.98 7.03
C ARG A 276 -3.27 -12.36 6.87
N ARG A 277 -3.14 -12.88 5.64
CA ARG A 277 -2.48 -14.18 5.38
C ARG A 277 -0.99 -14.17 5.74
N LEU A 278 -0.32 -13.04 5.52
CA LEU A 278 1.09 -12.87 5.84
C LEU A 278 1.35 -12.60 7.32
N ASN A 279 0.35 -12.07 8.06
CA ASN A 279 0.48 -11.70 9.45
C ASN A 279 0.07 -12.87 10.38
N THR A 280 1.06 -13.61 10.84
CA THR A 280 0.83 -14.76 11.76
C THR A 280 0.26 -14.35 13.10
N SER A 281 0.51 -13.13 13.57
CA SER A 281 -0.06 -12.60 14.82
C SER A 281 -1.56 -12.38 14.71
N PHE A 282 -2.06 -11.94 13.54
CA PHE A 282 -3.50 -11.82 13.30
C PHE A 282 -4.20 -13.19 13.40
N ALA A 283 -3.65 -14.20 12.71
CA ALA A 283 -4.18 -15.57 12.82
C ALA A 283 -4.06 -16.15 14.23
N GLY A 284 -2.99 -15.83 14.97
CA GLY A 284 -2.78 -16.23 16.36
C GLY A 284 -3.81 -15.61 17.32
N ALA A 285 -4.18 -14.35 17.10
CA ALA A 285 -5.14 -13.63 17.94
C ALA A 285 -6.53 -14.29 17.97
N ILE A 286 -6.96 -14.93 16.88
CA ILE A 286 -8.24 -15.65 16.81
C ILE A 286 -8.39 -16.66 17.95
N LYS A 287 -7.31 -17.39 18.28
CA LYS A 287 -7.30 -18.41 19.36
C LYS A 287 -7.15 -17.78 20.73
N ILE A 288 -6.34 -16.74 20.86
CA ILE A 288 -6.04 -16.08 22.14
C ILE A 288 -7.26 -15.34 22.66
N GLU A 289 -7.94 -14.57 21.80
CA GLU A 289 -9.08 -13.74 22.16
C GLU A 289 -10.40 -14.51 22.33
N ARG A 290 -10.41 -15.81 22.06
CA ARG A 290 -11.62 -16.65 22.15
C ARG A 290 -12.81 -16.01 21.43
N VAL A 291 -12.58 -15.66 20.16
CA VAL A 291 -13.58 -14.98 19.32
C VAL A 291 -14.92 -15.70 19.41
N PRO A 292 -16.02 -14.97 19.73
CA PRO A 292 -17.36 -15.57 19.80
C PRO A 292 -17.77 -16.14 18.43
N LEU A 293 -18.65 -17.14 18.47
CA LEU A 293 -19.23 -17.66 17.23
C LEU A 293 -20.12 -16.58 16.61
N MET A 294 -19.78 -16.16 15.40
CA MET A 294 -20.58 -15.22 14.64
C MET A 294 -21.59 -15.96 13.75
N ARG A 295 -22.79 -15.39 13.64
CA ARG A 295 -23.77 -15.81 12.64
C ARG A 295 -23.51 -15.08 11.34
N VAL A 296 -23.17 -15.82 10.30
CA VAL A 296 -23.03 -15.26 8.95
C VAL A 296 -24.41 -15.20 8.30
N VAL A 297 -24.75 -14.03 7.77
CA VAL A 297 -26.00 -13.75 7.05
C VAL A 297 -25.65 -13.44 5.60
N ASP A 298 -26.08 -14.31 4.70
CA ASP A 298 -25.89 -14.10 3.26
C ASP A 298 -26.81 -13.03 2.74
N LEU A 299 -26.26 -12.04 2.07
CA LEU A 299 -26.98 -11.03 1.32
C LEU A 299 -27.31 -11.53 -0.08
N GLU A 300 -28.29 -10.88 -0.72
CA GLU A 300 -28.56 -11.15 -2.13
C GLU A 300 -27.39 -10.67 -3.02
N ALA A 301 -27.17 -11.37 -4.12
CA ALA A 301 -26.08 -11.05 -5.03
C ALA A 301 -26.20 -9.61 -5.56
N TYR A 302 -25.09 -8.88 -5.46
CA TYR A 302 -25.02 -7.53 -6.03
C TYR A 302 -24.98 -7.60 -7.57
N THR A 303 -25.90 -6.92 -8.22
CA THR A 303 -26.04 -6.91 -9.67
C THR A 303 -26.26 -5.48 -10.16
N SER A 304 -25.19 -4.71 -10.28
CA SER A 304 -25.31 -3.35 -10.83
C SER A 304 -25.21 -3.34 -12.36
N ASN A 305 -26.05 -2.51 -13.01
CA ASN A 305 -25.93 -2.20 -14.43
C ASN A 305 -24.90 -1.08 -14.70
N VAL A 306 -24.37 -0.46 -13.64
CA VAL A 306 -23.31 0.55 -13.74
C VAL A 306 -21.97 -0.18 -13.85
N PRO A 307 -21.20 0.04 -14.94
CA PRO A 307 -19.87 -0.55 -15.05
C PRO A 307 -18.97 -0.10 -13.88
N PHE A 308 -18.24 -1.06 -13.30
CA PHE A 308 -17.30 -0.73 -12.24
C PHE A 308 -16.15 0.11 -12.81
N THR A 309 -15.91 1.25 -12.19
CA THR A 309 -14.78 2.12 -12.52
C THR A 309 -14.02 2.43 -11.24
N LEU A 310 -12.72 2.11 -11.22
CA LEU A 310 -11.83 2.48 -10.13
C LEU A 310 -11.57 3.99 -10.21
N THR A 311 -12.02 4.74 -9.21
CA THR A 311 -11.91 6.21 -9.18
C THR A 311 -10.80 6.72 -8.27
N ARG A 312 -10.34 5.88 -7.33
CA ARG A 312 -9.22 6.23 -6.46
C ARG A 312 -7.91 6.27 -7.24
N PRO A 313 -7.00 7.21 -6.96
CA PRO A 313 -5.70 7.26 -7.62
C PRO A 313 -4.88 6.01 -7.26
N ILE A 314 -4.13 5.52 -8.24
CA ILE A 314 -3.13 4.47 -8.06
C ILE A 314 -1.75 5.11 -8.27
N ASP A 315 -0.92 5.05 -7.23
CA ASP A 315 0.43 5.58 -7.28
C ASP A 315 1.30 4.78 -8.27
N ALA A 316 1.86 5.47 -9.25
CA ALA A 316 2.75 4.87 -10.26
C ALA A 316 4.14 4.53 -9.67
N HIS A 317 4.54 5.18 -8.59
CA HIS A 317 5.84 5.02 -7.96
C HIS A 317 5.73 4.56 -6.49
N PRO A 318 5.18 3.37 -6.20
CA PRO A 318 4.80 2.96 -4.85
C PRO A 318 5.99 2.78 -3.88
N PHE A 319 7.23 2.83 -4.39
CA PHE A 319 8.45 2.82 -3.59
C PHE A 319 8.99 4.22 -3.26
N VAL A 320 8.55 5.24 -3.99
CA VAL A 320 9.05 6.61 -3.84
C VAL A 320 8.14 7.35 -2.87
N PRO A 321 8.65 7.89 -1.75
CA PRO A 321 7.85 8.71 -0.85
C PRO A 321 7.36 9.98 -1.55
N GLU A 322 6.13 10.40 -1.25
CA GLU A 322 5.53 11.62 -1.81
C GLU A 322 5.37 12.74 -0.77
N GLY A 323 5.28 13.97 -1.27
CA GLY A 323 4.94 15.15 -0.49
C GLY A 323 6.01 15.63 0.48
N GLU A 324 5.58 16.28 1.57
CA GLU A 324 6.47 16.89 2.58
C GLU A 324 7.35 15.86 3.32
N ALA A 325 6.95 14.59 3.35
CA ALA A 325 7.70 13.51 3.98
C ALA A 325 8.87 12.99 3.12
N LEU A 326 9.05 13.45 1.88
CA LEU A 326 10.08 12.93 0.97
C LEU A 326 11.50 13.10 1.55
N ASP A 327 11.84 14.30 2.03
CA ASP A 327 13.18 14.59 2.54
C ASP A 327 13.48 13.81 3.83
N GLU A 328 12.53 13.75 4.77
CA GLU A 328 12.65 12.97 6.01
C GLU A 328 12.87 11.47 5.72
N ARG A 329 12.12 10.91 4.78
CA ARG A 329 12.25 9.50 4.41
C ARG A 329 13.53 9.20 3.64
N CYS A 330 14.00 10.11 2.80
CA CYS A 330 15.30 9.95 2.13
C CYS A 330 16.44 9.95 3.17
N GLU A 331 16.38 10.83 4.18
CA GLU A 331 17.33 10.84 5.29
C GLU A 331 17.30 9.52 6.09
N GLU A 332 16.10 9.03 6.45
CA GLU A 332 15.92 7.73 7.11
C GLU A 332 16.57 6.59 6.33
N ILE A 333 16.35 6.54 5.01
CA ILE A 333 16.88 5.50 4.12
C ILE A 333 18.41 5.53 4.15
N VAL A 334 19.03 6.69 3.91
CA VAL A 334 20.48 6.84 3.91
C VAL A 334 21.08 6.53 5.29
N CYS A 335 20.40 6.93 6.37
CA CYS A 335 20.80 6.58 7.73
C CYS A 335 20.76 5.07 7.97
N MET A 336 19.71 4.36 7.57
CA MET A 336 19.61 2.90 7.71
C MET A 336 20.71 2.17 6.92
N GLN A 337 20.95 2.56 5.65
CA GLN A 337 22.01 1.98 4.84
C GLN A 337 23.39 2.21 5.46
N SER A 338 23.67 3.42 5.90
CA SER A 338 24.98 3.84 6.46
C SER A 338 25.26 3.20 7.80
N GLU A 339 24.24 3.10 8.68
CA GLU A 339 24.38 2.42 9.98
C GLU A 339 24.68 0.94 9.81
N ALA A 340 23.97 0.29 8.88
CA ALA A 340 24.20 -1.11 8.58
C ALA A 340 25.64 -1.36 8.04
N LEU A 341 26.12 -0.49 7.16
CA LEU A 341 27.50 -0.54 6.66
C LEU A 341 28.52 -0.24 7.77
N ALA A 342 28.29 0.79 8.57
CA ALA A 342 29.14 1.16 9.69
C ALA A 342 29.32 0.00 10.66
N ARG A 343 28.21 -0.66 11.03
CA ARG A 343 28.26 -1.85 11.89
C ARG A 343 29.05 -3.00 11.26
N ARG A 344 28.95 -3.21 9.96
CA ARG A 344 29.73 -4.24 9.25
C ARG A 344 31.23 -3.91 9.29
N ILE A 345 31.62 -2.64 9.06
CA ILE A 345 32.99 -2.16 9.13
C ILE A 345 33.59 -2.39 10.53
N GLU A 346 32.87 -2.04 11.59
CA GLU A 346 33.30 -2.27 12.96
C GLU A 346 33.47 -3.74 13.30
N HIS A 347 32.47 -4.57 12.95
CA HIS A 347 32.46 -5.98 13.27
C HIS A 347 33.59 -6.74 12.60
N THR A 348 33.90 -6.42 11.35
CA THR A 348 35.00 -7.09 10.58
C THR A 348 36.35 -6.50 10.87
N HIS A 349 36.42 -5.39 11.62
CA HIS A 349 37.66 -4.61 11.83
C HIS A 349 38.35 -4.19 10.51
N ALA A 350 37.53 -4.02 9.45
CA ALA A 350 38.01 -3.64 8.13
C ALA A 350 38.70 -2.28 8.17
N LYS A 351 39.89 -2.18 7.56
CA LYS A 351 40.63 -0.93 7.43
C LYS A 351 40.05 -0.07 6.31
N THR A 352 39.59 -0.73 5.24
CA THR A 352 39.06 -0.09 4.04
C THR A 352 37.77 -0.72 3.58
N VAL A 353 37.01 0.00 2.77
CA VAL A 353 35.93 -0.55 1.91
C VAL A 353 36.28 -0.26 0.46
N VAL A 354 35.99 -1.20 -0.42
CA VAL A 354 36.32 -1.11 -1.85
C VAL A 354 35.00 -1.06 -2.63
N ILE A 355 34.90 -0.11 -3.55
CA ILE A 355 33.67 0.11 -4.35
C ILE A 355 34.09 0.28 -5.82
N GLY A 356 33.46 -0.45 -6.73
CA GLY A 356 33.58 -0.19 -8.16
C GLY A 356 32.75 1.04 -8.54
N ILE A 357 33.37 2.07 -9.06
CA ILE A 357 32.71 3.32 -9.43
C ILE A 357 32.64 3.42 -10.95
N SER A 358 31.44 3.21 -11.49
CA SER A 358 31.17 3.34 -12.93
C SER A 358 30.81 4.77 -13.35
N GLY A 359 30.38 5.61 -12.41
CA GLY A 359 29.78 6.91 -12.68
C GLY A 359 28.26 6.87 -12.91
N GLY A 360 27.63 5.70 -12.71
CA GLY A 360 26.18 5.53 -12.73
C GLY A 360 25.55 5.71 -11.35
N LEU A 361 24.23 5.76 -11.31
CA LEU A 361 23.41 6.04 -10.10
C LEU A 361 23.70 5.08 -8.93
N ASP A 362 23.83 3.78 -9.19
CA ASP A 362 23.94 2.76 -8.14
C ASP A 362 25.30 2.82 -7.42
N SER A 363 26.38 2.95 -8.19
CA SER A 363 27.72 3.13 -7.64
C SER A 363 27.86 4.45 -6.90
N THR A 364 27.19 5.49 -7.38
CA THR A 364 27.11 6.80 -6.72
C THR A 364 26.39 6.71 -5.37
N LEU A 365 25.20 6.09 -5.30
CA LEU A 365 24.51 5.90 -4.04
C LEU A 365 25.34 5.08 -3.04
N ALA A 366 25.95 3.98 -3.49
CA ALA A 366 26.82 3.17 -2.64
C ALA A 366 28.01 3.97 -2.08
N LEU A 367 28.62 4.84 -2.90
CA LEU A 367 29.70 5.72 -2.48
C LEU A 367 29.23 6.75 -1.45
N LEU A 368 28.09 7.39 -1.65
CA LEU A 368 27.50 8.34 -0.70
C LEU A 368 27.17 7.67 0.64
N VAL A 369 26.61 6.47 0.62
CA VAL A 369 26.35 5.66 1.83
C VAL A 369 27.66 5.33 2.55
N ALA A 370 28.73 4.97 1.83
CA ALA A 370 30.04 4.69 2.42
C ALA A 370 30.66 5.95 3.05
N VAL A 371 30.58 7.09 2.38
CA VAL A 371 31.04 8.38 2.92
C VAL A 371 30.29 8.71 4.22
N HIS A 372 28.97 8.61 4.20
CA HIS A 372 28.17 8.88 5.39
C HIS A 372 28.46 7.90 6.54
N ALA A 373 28.71 6.62 6.24
CA ALA A 373 29.12 5.62 7.25
C ALA A 373 30.49 5.95 7.88
N PHE A 374 31.47 6.36 7.06
CA PHE A 374 32.80 6.74 7.56
C PHE A 374 32.76 8.02 8.41
N ASP A 375 32.00 9.02 7.98
CA ASP A 375 31.80 10.26 8.74
C ASP A 375 31.15 9.99 10.11
N ARG A 376 30.12 9.14 10.16
CA ARG A 376 29.48 8.70 11.42
C ARG A 376 30.45 7.95 12.35
N LEU A 377 31.34 7.14 11.78
CA LEU A 377 32.39 6.43 12.51
C LEU A 377 33.60 7.33 12.85
N GLN A 378 33.61 8.59 12.43
CA GLN A 378 34.74 9.52 12.56
C GLN A 378 36.02 8.94 11.97
N ARG A 379 35.91 8.22 10.87
CA ARG A 379 37.05 7.65 10.14
C ARG A 379 37.43 8.52 8.95
N ASP A 380 38.71 8.48 8.58
CA ASP A 380 39.21 9.19 7.39
C ASP A 380 38.59 8.58 6.12
N ARG A 381 37.94 9.41 5.30
CA ARG A 381 37.30 9.01 4.03
C ARG A 381 38.30 8.36 3.06
N ARG A 382 39.60 8.54 3.23
CA ARG A 382 40.66 7.83 2.47
C ARG A 382 40.66 6.32 2.70
N GLY A 383 39.98 5.82 3.74
CA GLY A 383 39.69 4.41 3.91
C GLY A 383 38.62 3.86 2.93
N ILE A 384 37.91 4.73 2.22
CA ILE A 384 37.01 4.36 1.11
C ILE A 384 37.87 4.36 -0.17
N VAL A 385 37.95 3.22 -0.85
CA VAL A 385 38.71 3.06 -2.07
C VAL A 385 37.78 2.88 -3.24
N GLY A 386 37.55 3.94 -4.00
CA GLY A 386 36.81 3.90 -5.26
C GLY A 386 37.71 3.45 -6.40
N ILE A 387 37.33 2.39 -7.09
CA ILE A 387 38.08 1.87 -8.25
C ILE A 387 37.25 2.09 -9.51
N THR A 388 37.77 2.92 -10.42
CA THR A 388 37.24 3.00 -11.78
C THR A 388 37.96 2.01 -12.68
N MET A 389 37.20 1.26 -13.47
CA MET A 389 37.74 0.16 -14.27
C MET A 389 37.28 0.31 -15.72
N PRO A 390 37.93 1.22 -16.49
CA PRO A 390 37.59 1.44 -17.89
C PRO A 390 37.68 0.14 -18.69
N GLY A 391 36.65 -0.16 -19.44
CA GLY A 391 36.55 -1.27 -20.38
C GLY A 391 36.23 -0.78 -21.78
N PHE A 392 35.66 -1.66 -22.63
CA PHE A 392 35.41 -1.34 -24.03
C PHE A 392 34.21 -0.40 -24.25
N GLY A 393 33.28 -0.35 -23.30
CA GLY A 393 32.04 0.46 -23.38
C GLY A 393 32.01 1.69 -22.49
N THR A 394 33.08 2.02 -21.79
CA THR A 394 33.11 3.17 -20.88
C THR A 394 33.10 4.48 -21.70
N THR A 395 32.18 5.40 -21.36
CA THR A 395 32.07 6.71 -22.01
C THR A 395 32.86 7.79 -21.28
N ASP A 396 33.30 8.84 -21.98
CA ASP A 396 34.04 9.96 -21.37
C ASP A 396 33.22 10.66 -20.27
N ARG A 397 31.90 10.76 -20.44
CA ARG A 397 31.02 11.41 -19.45
C ARG A 397 30.96 10.64 -18.13
N THR A 398 30.70 9.35 -18.18
CA THR A 398 30.59 8.53 -16.97
C THR A 398 31.94 8.38 -16.28
N TYR A 399 33.04 8.26 -17.04
CA TYR A 399 34.40 8.28 -16.50
C TYR A 399 34.73 9.61 -15.79
N THR A 400 34.37 10.74 -16.40
CA THR A 400 34.59 12.07 -15.82
C THR A 400 33.78 12.24 -14.54
N ASN A 401 32.51 11.85 -14.55
CA ASN A 401 31.63 11.90 -13.37
C ASN A 401 32.19 11.02 -12.23
N ALA A 402 32.59 9.80 -12.52
CA ALA A 402 33.19 8.90 -11.51
C ALA A 402 34.43 9.52 -10.84
N THR A 403 35.35 10.03 -11.67
CA THR A 403 36.61 10.62 -11.19
C THR A 403 36.42 11.90 -10.42
N ASN A 404 35.56 12.79 -10.88
CA ASN A 404 35.28 14.06 -10.21
C ASN A 404 34.60 13.81 -8.87
N LEU A 405 33.55 13.00 -8.83
CA LEU A 405 32.82 12.70 -7.58
C LEU A 405 33.75 12.11 -6.51
N MET A 406 34.61 11.16 -6.90
CA MET A 406 35.56 10.56 -5.94
C MET A 406 36.58 11.59 -5.39
N LYS A 407 37.04 12.54 -6.22
CA LYS A 407 37.95 13.63 -5.77
C LYS A 407 37.21 14.58 -4.83
N GLU A 408 36.03 15.00 -5.18
CA GLU A 408 35.20 15.95 -4.43
C GLU A 408 34.83 15.39 -3.05
N LEU A 409 34.53 14.10 -2.97
CA LEU A 409 34.23 13.42 -1.70
C LEU A 409 35.46 13.08 -0.86
N GLY A 410 36.69 13.25 -1.40
CA GLY A 410 37.95 13.03 -0.68
C GLY A 410 38.28 11.56 -0.39
N VAL A 411 37.81 10.65 -1.25
CA VAL A 411 38.08 9.21 -1.14
C VAL A 411 39.38 8.82 -1.88
N THR A 412 39.92 7.64 -1.59
CA THR A 412 41.06 7.10 -2.32
C THR A 412 40.62 6.61 -3.70
N ILE A 413 41.33 7.07 -4.74
CA ILE A 413 40.99 6.76 -6.14
C ILE A 413 42.05 5.79 -6.71
N ARG A 414 41.58 4.74 -7.36
CA ARG A 414 42.37 3.87 -8.20
C ARG A 414 41.75 3.71 -9.57
N GLU A 415 42.58 3.67 -10.59
CA GLU A 415 42.17 3.37 -11.96
C GLU A 415 42.87 2.12 -12.43
N ILE A 416 42.10 1.14 -12.88
CA ILE A 416 42.59 -0.16 -13.36
C ILE A 416 41.85 -0.52 -14.64
N SER A 417 42.51 -0.41 -15.82
CA SER A 417 41.88 -0.84 -17.07
C SER A 417 41.74 -2.35 -17.13
N ILE A 418 40.52 -2.82 -17.44
CA ILE A 418 40.24 -4.26 -17.63
C ILE A 418 40.57 -4.75 -19.04
N ALA A 419 40.77 -3.86 -20.01
CA ALA A 419 40.90 -4.22 -21.42
C ALA A 419 42.07 -5.21 -21.70
N PRO A 420 43.27 -5.11 -21.09
CA PRO A 420 44.35 -6.08 -21.33
C PRO A 420 43.97 -7.49 -20.85
N ALA A 421 43.46 -7.62 -19.64
CA ALA A 421 43.09 -8.91 -19.03
C ALA A 421 41.93 -9.58 -19.80
N VAL A 422 40.87 -8.85 -20.12
CA VAL A 422 39.74 -9.34 -20.90
C VAL A 422 40.18 -9.75 -22.32
N THR A 423 41.08 -8.98 -22.97
CA THR A 423 41.61 -9.33 -24.27
C THR A 423 42.39 -10.64 -24.24
N GLN A 424 43.19 -10.85 -23.19
CA GLN A 424 43.91 -12.11 -22.99
C GLN A 424 42.93 -13.27 -22.73
N HIS A 425 41.89 -13.03 -21.90
CA HIS A 425 40.87 -14.03 -21.63
C HIS A 425 40.12 -14.47 -22.90
N PHE A 426 39.75 -13.52 -23.79
CA PHE A 426 39.15 -13.86 -25.08
C PHE A 426 40.05 -14.73 -25.96
N LYS A 427 41.35 -14.42 -26.00
CA LYS A 427 42.31 -15.27 -26.73
C LYS A 427 42.38 -16.69 -26.17
N ASP A 428 42.39 -16.83 -24.85
CA ASP A 428 42.44 -18.14 -24.19
C ASP A 428 41.16 -18.97 -24.43
N LEU A 429 40.01 -18.31 -24.52
CA LEU A 429 38.71 -18.93 -24.86
C LEU A 429 38.54 -19.18 -26.36
N GLY A 430 39.33 -18.56 -27.24
CA GLY A 430 39.07 -18.54 -28.68
C GLY A 430 37.88 -17.71 -29.09
N HIS A 431 37.48 -16.72 -28.28
CA HIS A 431 36.39 -15.81 -28.56
C HIS A 431 36.83 -14.62 -29.40
N ASP A 432 36.08 -14.30 -30.48
CA ASP A 432 36.36 -13.14 -31.30
C ASP A 432 35.89 -11.84 -30.58
N ILE A 433 36.84 -10.94 -30.34
CA ILE A 433 36.59 -9.64 -29.68
C ILE A 433 35.54 -8.75 -30.40
N ASN A 434 35.30 -9.00 -31.68
CA ASN A 434 34.30 -8.29 -32.48
C ASN A 434 32.89 -8.84 -32.32
N VAL A 435 32.72 -9.98 -31.65
CA VAL A 435 31.41 -10.59 -31.36
C VAL A 435 30.93 -10.11 -29.98
N HIS A 436 30.02 -9.15 -29.98
CA HIS A 436 29.49 -8.53 -28.75
C HIS A 436 28.29 -9.36 -28.21
N ASP A 437 28.56 -10.57 -27.77
CA ASP A 437 27.58 -11.49 -27.19
C ASP A 437 27.64 -11.50 -25.65
N LEU A 438 26.87 -12.39 -25.04
CA LEU A 438 26.84 -12.58 -23.58
C LEU A 438 28.23 -12.91 -22.99
N THR A 439 29.09 -13.61 -23.73
CA THR A 439 30.46 -13.91 -23.31
C THR A 439 31.29 -12.64 -23.21
N TYR A 440 31.14 -11.77 -24.21
CA TYR A 440 31.83 -10.48 -24.25
C TYR A 440 31.45 -9.58 -23.05
N GLU A 441 30.16 -9.50 -22.72
CA GLU A 441 29.68 -8.70 -21.58
C GLU A 441 30.08 -9.31 -20.23
N ASN A 442 29.82 -10.62 -20.05
CA ASN A 442 30.08 -11.31 -18.79
C ASN A 442 31.57 -11.34 -18.41
N SER A 443 32.45 -11.46 -19.40
CA SER A 443 33.90 -11.46 -19.12
C SER A 443 34.40 -10.14 -18.55
N GLN A 444 33.89 -9.02 -19.06
CA GLN A 444 34.21 -7.69 -18.52
C GLN A 444 33.66 -7.51 -17.09
N ALA A 445 32.43 -7.91 -16.83
CA ALA A 445 31.83 -7.78 -15.50
C ALA A 445 32.56 -8.64 -14.46
N ARG A 446 32.97 -9.88 -14.81
CA ARG A 446 33.72 -10.77 -13.91
C ARG A 446 35.13 -10.26 -13.64
N GLU A 447 35.81 -9.73 -14.62
CA GLU A 447 37.13 -9.12 -14.44
C GLU A 447 37.10 -7.96 -13.46
N ARG A 448 36.08 -7.07 -13.57
CA ARG A 448 35.88 -6.00 -12.60
C ARG A 448 35.69 -6.54 -11.19
N THR A 449 34.86 -7.56 -11.02
CA THR A 449 34.60 -8.16 -9.70
C THR A 449 35.82 -8.81 -9.12
N GLN A 450 36.62 -9.53 -9.93
CA GLN A 450 37.89 -10.13 -9.49
C GLN A 450 38.85 -9.06 -8.97
N ILE A 451 39.04 -7.98 -9.71
CA ILE A 451 39.90 -6.85 -9.30
C ILE A 451 39.43 -6.27 -7.94
N LEU A 452 38.10 -6.05 -7.78
CA LEU A 452 37.56 -5.50 -6.54
C LEU A 452 37.82 -6.42 -5.35
N MET A 453 37.59 -7.73 -5.50
CA MET A 453 37.78 -8.72 -4.45
C MET A 453 39.24 -8.84 -4.02
N ASP A 454 40.15 -8.91 -4.99
CA ASP A 454 41.59 -9.01 -4.75
C ASP A 454 42.14 -7.72 -4.13
N ALA A 455 41.71 -6.56 -4.61
CA ALA A 455 42.07 -5.27 -4.04
C ALA A 455 41.59 -5.12 -2.59
N ALA A 456 40.37 -5.58 -2.28
CA ALA A 456 39.83 -5.56 -0.93
C ALA A 456 40.65 -6.45 0.01
N GLY A 457 41.03 -7.67 -0.42
CA GLY A 457 41.91 -8.56 0.33
C GLY A 457 43.28 -7.94 0.58
N GLN A 458 43.88 -7.35 -0.44
CA GLN A 458 45.19 -6.71 -0.34
C GLN A 458 45.21 -5.53 0.65
N MET A 459 44.13 -4.79 0.74
CA MET A 459 44.02 -3.58 1.58
C MET A 459 43.37 -3.85 2.95
N GLY A 460 43.10 -5.11 3.30
CA GLY A 460 42.49 -5.48 4.59
C GLY A 460 41.06 -4.91 4.75
N GLY A 461 40.30 -4.98 3.68
CA GLY A 461 38.93 -4.48 3.60
C GLY A 461 37.96 -5.48 2.99
N PHE A 462 36.80 -4.98 2.55
CA PHE A 462 35.79 -5.77 1.87
C PHE A 462 35.10 -4.97 0.76
N VAL A 463 34.51 -5.67 -0.19
CA VAL A 463 33.78 -5.07 -1.32
C VAL A 463 32.36 -4.69 -0.90
N VAL A 464 32.00 -3.43 -1.13
CA VAL A 464 30.62 -2.92 -1.03
C VAL A 464 29.95 -3.02 -2.39
N GLY A 465 28.86 -3.76 -2.45
CA GLY A 465 28.08 -3.98 -3.66
C GLY A 465 27.16 -2.81 -3.96
N THR A 466 26.95 -2.58 -5.25
CA THR A 466 26.16 -1.45 -5.78
C THR A 466 24.81 -1.86 -6.35
N GLY A 467 24.59 -3.17 -6.63
CA GLY A 467 23.37 -3.68 -7.26
C GLY A 467 22.11 -3.34 -6.46
N ASP A 468 21.07 -2.90 -7.16
CA ASP A 468 19.79 -2.47 -6.61
C ASP A 468 18.72 -3.58 -6.64
N LEU A 469 17.56 -3.31 -6.02
CA LEU A 469 16.45 -4.25 -5.91
C LEU A 469 15.85 -4.63 -7.27
N SER A 470 15.76 -3.69 -8.21
CA SER A 470 15.15 -3.88 -9.53
C SER A 470 16.01 -4.77 -10.42
N GLU A 471 17.34 -4.56 -10.40
CA GLU A 471 18.31 -5.42 -11.08
C GLU A 471 18.26 -6.84 -10.51
N LEU A 472 18.18 -6.98 -9.19
CA LEU A 472 18.05 -8.28 -8.54
C LEU A 472 16.75 -8.99 -8.90
N ALA A 473 15.64 -8.25 -9.03
CA ALA A 473 14.35 -8.81 -9.42
C ALA A 473 14.38 -9.36 -10.84
N LEU A 474 14.93 -8.59 -11.78
CA LEU A 474 15.03 -8.96 -13.20
C LEU A 474 16.20 -9.90 -13.49
N GLY A 475 17.11 -10.11 -12.52
CA GLY A 475 18.37 -10.78 -12.74
C GLY A 475 19.24 -10.09 -13.79
N TRP A 476 19.15 -8.75 -13.86
CA TRP A 476 19.93 -7.93 -14.79
C TRP A 476 21.30 -7.63 -14.19
N ALA A 477 22.09 -8.67 -14.04
CA ALA A 477 23.45 -8.64 -13.54
C ALA A 477 24.17 -9.91 -14.00
N THR A 478 25.48 -9.85 -14.15
CA THR A 478 26.28 -11.01 -14.49
C THR A 478 26.46 -11.90 -13.25
N TYR A 479 26.05 -13.17 -13.35
CA TYR A 479 26.27 -14.14 -12.28
C TYR A 479 27.78 -14.28 -11.98
N ASN A 480 28.13 -14.21 -10.69
CA ASN A 480 29.50 -14.18 -10.21
C ASN A 480 30.34 -13.05 -10.83
N GLY A 481 29.68 -11.95 -11.16
CA GLY A 481 30.25 -10.69 -11.62
C GLY A 481 29.76 -9.56 -10.73
N ASP A 482 29.17 -8.54 -11.33
CA ASP A 482 28.62 -7.37 -10.67
C ASP A 482 27.50 -7.66 -9.66
N HIS A 483 26.83 -8.82 -9.75
CA HIS A 483 25.85 -9.25 -8.74
C HIS A 483 26.50 -9.68 -7.41
N MET A 484 27.82 -9.90 -7.35
CA MET A 484 28.52 -10.37 -6.16
C MET A 484 29.28 -9.24 -5.45
N SER A 485 29.20 -9.27 -4.14
CA SER A 485 29.96 -8.41 -3.23
C SER A 485 30.05 -9.07 -1.85
N MET A 486 30.72 -8.41 -0.92
CA MET A 486 30.75 -8.88 0.47
C MET A 486 29.64 -8.24 1.32
N TYR A 487 29.10 -7.08 0.89
CA TYR A 487 27.97 -6.42 1.51
C TYR A 487 27.25 -5.49 0.50
N GLY A 488 25.98 -5.75 0.19
CA GLY A 488 25.20 -4.98 -0.79
C GLY A 488 24.35 -3.90 -0.13
N VAL A 489 24.80 -2.65 -0.16
CA VAL A 489 24.09 -1.55 0.54
C VAL A 489 22.80 -1.13 -0.15
N ASN A 490 22.67 -1.33 -1.47
CA ASN A 490 21.48 -0.94 -2.25
C ASN A 490 20.51 -2.11 -2.49
N ALA A 491 20.74 -3.30 -1.94
CA ALA A 491 20.02 -4.54 -2.27
C ALA A 491 18.49 -4.49 -2.04
N SER A 492 17.98 -3.54 -1.27
CA SER A 492 16.55 -3.32 -1.06
C SER A 492 16.04 -1.97 -1.58
N ILE A 493 16.84 -1.25 -2.35
CA ILE A 493 16.48 0.04 -2.94
C ILE A 493 16.13 -0.17 -4.42
N PRO A 494 14.89 0.09 -4.88
CA PRO A 494 14.54 -0.04 -6.29
C PRO A 494 15.13 1.10 -7.13
N LYS A 495 15.33 0.87 -8.43
CA LYS A 495 15.97 1.81 -9.37
C LYS A 495 15.31 3.18 -9.38
N THR A 496 13.98 3.23 -9.34
CA THR A 496 13.23 4.49 -9.28
C THR A 496 13.60 5.30 -8.04
N LEU A 497 13.73 4.66 -6.88
CA LEU A 497 14.11 5.32 -5.63
C LEU A 497 15.58 5.72 -5.59
N VAL A 498 16.50 4.95 -6.21
CA VAL A 498 17.93 5.30 -6.29
C VAL A 498 18.12 6.71 -6.89
N LYS A 499 17.42 7.00 -7.99
CA LYS A 499 17.47 8.31 -8.64
C LYS A 499 17.04 9.44 -7.70
N HIS A 500 15.96 9.24 -6.93
CA HIS A 500 15.47 10.22 -5.96
C HIS A 500 16.44 10.43 -4.79
N LEU A 501 17.07 9.36 -4.29
CA LEU A 501 18.07 9.44 -3.22
C LEU A 501 19.33 10.19 -3.64
N VAL A 502 19.85 9.96 -4.85
CA VAL A 502 21.00 10.70 -5.37
C VAL A 502 20.66 12.17 -5.58
N ALA A 503 19.47 12.48 -6.12
CA ALA A 503 19.01 13.86 -6.26
C ALA A 503 18.79 14.56 -4.90
N TRP A 504 18.30 13.83 -3.90
CA TRP A 504 18.17 14.34 -2.52
C TRP A 504 19.56 14.59 -1.89
N ALA A 505 20.50 13.67 -2.05
CA ALA A 505 21.86 13.83 -1.53
C ALA A 505 22.57 15.04 -2.17
N ALA A 506 22.36 15.29 -3.46
CA ALA A 506 22.89 16.48 -4.13
C ALA A 506 22.38 17.78 -3.50
N ARG A 507 21.16 17.83 -3.01
CA ARG A 507 20.59 19.01 -2.36
C ARG A 507 20.98 19.16 -0.88
N ASN A 508 21.08 18.05 -0.14
CA ASN A 508 21.13 18.06 1.31
C ASN A 508 22.48 17.64 1.92
N MET A 509 23.31 16.89 1.18
CA MET A 509 24.58 16.35 1.69
C MET A 509 25.82 16.88 0.96
N ALA A 510 25.66 17.37 -0.27
CA ALA A 510 26.76 17.76 -1.14
C ALA A 510 27.19 19.22 -0.94
N ASP A 511 28.50 19.49 -1.06
CA ASP A 511 28.99 20.85 -1.32
C ASP A 511 28.68 21.27 -2.78
N GLU A 512 29.04 22.53 -3.15
CA GLU A 512 28.68 23.07 -4.45
C GLU A 512 29.29 22.28 -5.63
N ALA A 513 30.51 21.78 -5.48
CA ALA A 513 31.22 21.03 -6.54
C ALA A 513 30.58 19.64 -6.74
N SER A 514 30.45 18.87 -5.68
CA SER A 514 29.82 17.55 -5.73
C SER A 514 28.35 17.59 -6.13
N ARG A 515 27.64 18.70 -5.86
CA ARG A 515 26.25 18.88 -6.29
C ARG A 515 26.12 18.89 -7.82
N GLU A 516 26.98 19.61 -8.53
CA GLU A 516 26.94 19.66 -10.00
C GLU A 516 27.20 18.28 -10.60
N THR A 517 28.22 17.58 -10.10
CA THR A 517 28.56 16.21 -10.54
C THR A 517 27.38 15.24 -10.28
N LEU A 518 26.77 15.28 -9.08
CA LEU A 518 25.62 14.44 -8.75
C LEU A 518 24.40 14.70 -9.63
N LEU A 519 24.10 15.96 -9.93
CA LEU A 519 23.00 16.32 -10.82
C LEU A 519 23.24 15.88 -12.26
N ASP A 520 24.51 15.92 -12.75
CA ASP A 520 24.84 15.39 -14.07
C ASP A 520 24.69 13.86 -14.13
N ILE A 521 25.05 13.15 -13.04
CA ILE A 521 24.82 11.70 -12.92
C ILE A 521 23.32 11.39 -12.98
N VAL A 522 22.49 12.14 -12.25
CA VAL A 522 21.01 11.98 -12.28
C VAL A 522 20.42 12.21 -13.68
N ALA A 523 21.01 13.09 -14.47
CA ALA A 523 20.61 13.39 -15.84
C ALA A 523 21.16 12.42 -16.89
N THR A 524 22.08 11.51 -16.52
CA THR A 524 22.69 10.55 -17.44
C THR A 524 21.78 9.35 -17.67
N PRO A 525 21.53 8.92 -18.93
CA PRO A 525 20.74 7.71 -19.23
C PRO A 525 21.38 6.43 -18.62
N ILE A 526 20.52 5.50 -18.17
CA ILE A 526 20.97 4.23 -17.59
C ILE A 526 21.51 3.32 -18.69
N SER A 527 22.78 2.92 -18.60
CA SER A 527 23.44 2.05 -19.57
C SER A 527 24.38 1.05 -18.86
N PRO A 528 24.47 -0.21 -19.35
CA PRO A 528 25.40 -1.19 -18.79
C PRO A 528 26.87 -0.94 -19.13
N GLU A 529 27.19 -0.03 -20.07
CA GLU A 529 28.55 0.35 -20.50
C GLU A 529 29.51 -0.82 -20.82
N LEU A 530 28.97 -1.90 -21.36
CA LEU A 530 29.71 -3.09 -21.72
C LEU A 530 30.02 -3.17 -23.22
N ILE A 531 29.19 -2.52 -24.05
CA ILE A 531 29.32 -2.47 -25.50
C ILE A 531 29.86 -1.11 -25.91
N PRO A 532 30.83 -1.03 -26.86
CA PRO A 532 31.39 0.23 -27.32
C PRO A 532 30.32 1.21 -27.83
N ALA A 533 30.51 2.51 -27.55
CA ALA A 533 29.68 3.58 -28.08
C ALA A 533 29.66 3.58 -29.62
N ASP A 534 28.71 4.29 -30.22
CA ASP A 534 28.68 4.51 -31.68
C ASP A 534 29.85 5.40 -32.13
N GLU A 535 29.97 5.57 -33.45
CA GLU A 535 31.03 6.43 -34.08
C GLU A 535 30.97 7.90 -33.64
N ASN A 536 29.84 8.34 -33.05
CA ASN A 536 29.62 9.68 -32.55
C ASN A 536 29.79 9.78 -31.01
N GLY A 537 30.16 8.71 -30.34
CA GLY A 537 30.31 8.65 -28.89
C GLY A 537 29.01 8.50 -28.11
N ASN A 538 27.86 8.24 -28.78
CA ASN A 538 26.58 8.03 -28.10
C ASN A 538 26.47 6.62 -27.53
N ILE A 539 25.75 6.48 -26.42
CA ILE A 539 25.43 5.20 -25.79
C ILE A 539 24.61 4.35 -26.78
N LYS A 540 25.17 3.22 -27.23
CA LYS A 540 24.53 2.32 -28.20
C LYS A 540 23.49 1.39 -27.58
N GLN A 541 23.59 1.13 -26.28
CA GLN A 541 22.74 0.19 -25.56
C GLN A 541 22.13 0.88 -24.34
N VAL A 542 20.86 1.25 -24.43
CA VAL A 542 20.08 1.72 -23.28
C VAL A 542 19.46 0.52 -22.60
N THR A 543 19.66 0.38 -21.30
CA THR A 543 19.17 -0.77 -20.53
C THR A 543 17.67 -0.95 -20.70
N GLU A 544 16.89 0.14 -20.63
CA GLU A 544 15.44 0.10 -20.71
C GLU A 544 14.90 -0.35 -22.10
N ASP A 545 15.68 -0.22 -23.16
CA ASP A 545 15.30 -0.76 -24.49
C ASP A 545 15.31 -2.29 -24.49
N LEU A 546 16.15 -2.91 -23.66
CA LEU A 546 16.34 -4.36 -23.60
C LEU A 546 15.47 -5.05 -22.55
N VAL A 547 15.36 -4.46 -21.37
CA VAL A 547 14.63 -5.06 -20.25
C VAL A 547 13.28 -4.40 -20.00
N GLY A 548 13.06 -3.20 -20.48
CA GLY A 548 11.88 -2.39 -20.26
C GLY A 548 12.07 -1.29 -19.23
N PRO A 549 11.14 -0.34 -19.16
CA PRO A 549 11.17 0.77 -18.22
C PRO A 549 11.18 0.29 -16.76
N TYR A 550 12.16 0.74 -15.99
CA TYR A 550 12.24 0.41 -14.56
C TYR A 550 11.02 0.89 -13.77
N GLU A 551 10.40 1.97 -14.21
CA GLU A 551 9.15 2.49 -13.65
C GLU A 551 8.03 1.42 -13.63
N LEU A 552 7.86 0.69 -14.73
CA LEU A 552 6.92 -0.42 -14.81
C LEU A 552 7.38 -1.62 -13.97
N HIS A 553 8.66 -1.97 -14.02
CA HIS A 553 9.17 -3.13 -13.29
C HIS A 553 9.09 -2.95 -11.77
N ASP A 554 9.38 -1.76 -11.26
CA ASP A 554 9.27 -1.45 -9.84
C ASP A 554 7.81 -1.50 -9.37
N PHE A 555 6.88 -1.00 -10.19
CA PHE A 555 5.45 -1.14 -9.93
C PHE A 555 5.03 -2.63 -9.87
N PHE A 556 5.42 -3.44 -10.86
CA PHE A 556 5.11 -4.87 -10.87
C PHE A 556 5.71 -5.59 -9.67
N LEU A 557 6.95 -5.28 -9.34
CA LEU A 557 7.68 -5.84 -8.22
C LEU A 557 6.99 -5.55 -6.89
N TYR A 558 6.56 -4.31 -6.68
CA TYR A 558 5.88 -3.89 -5.47
C TYR A 558 4.63 -4.73 -5.21
N TYR A 559 3.72 -4.80 -6.19
CA TYR A 559 2.47 -5.52 -6.04
C TYR A 559 2.64 -7.04 -5.98
N THR A 560 3.67 -7.56 -6.64
CA THR A 560 4.04 -8.99 -6.56
C THR A 560 4.55 -9.37 -5.18
N LEU A 561 5.52 -8.62 -4.64
CA LEU A 561 6.17 -8.98 -3.37
C LEU A 561 5.34 -8.57 -2.15
N ARG A 562 4.75 -7.37 -2.19
CA ARG A 562 4.08 -6.81 -1.02
C ARG A 562 2.72 -7.44 -0.76
N PHE A 563 1.99 -7.79 -1.81
CA PHE A 563 0.61 -8.28 -1.69
C PHE A 563 0.37 -9.64 -2.37
N GLY A 564 1.28 -10.11 -3.20
CA GLY A 564 1.09 -11.35 -3.95
C GLY A 564 -0.10 -11.28 -4.91
N PHE A 565 -0.34 -10.12 -5.51
CA PHE A 565 -1.43 -9.96 -6.47
C PHE A 565 -1.23 -10.81 -7.72
N SER A 566 -2.36 -11.23 -8.32
CA SER A 566 -2.33 -11.92 -9.61
C SER A 566 -1.81 -11.00 -10.71
N PRO A 567 -1.16 -11.55 -11.76
CA PRO A 567 -0.70 -10.78 -12.90
C PRO A 567 -1.80 -9.94 -13.55
N GLN A 568 -3.03 -10.48 -13.68
CA GLN A 568 -4.18 -9.75 -14.21
C GLN A 568 -4.52 -8.52 -13.39
N LYS A 569 -4.54 -8.64 -12.05
CA LYS A 569 -4.77 -7.49 -11.16
C LYS A 569 -3.65 -6.46 -11.25
N ILE A 570 -2.39 -6.90 -11.31
CA ILE A 570 -1.24 -5.99 -11.49
C ILE A 570 -1.35 -5.24 -12.82
N TYR A 571 -1.74 -5.92 -13.90
CA TYR A 571 -1.97 -5.31 -15.20
C TYR A 571 -3.08 -4.25 -15.14
N TYR A 572 -4.22 -4.58 -14.52
CA TYR A 572 -5.32 -3.65 -14.33
C TYR A 572 -4.89 -2.38 -13.58
N LEU A 573 -4.16 -2.52 -12.47
CA LEU A 573 -3.65 -1.39 -11.67
C LEU A 573 -2.63 -0.56 -12.46
N ALA A 574 -1.72 -1.21 -13.19
CA ALA A 574 -0.72 -0.54 -14.03
C ALA A 574 -1.38 0.28 -15.15
N CYS A 575 -2.42 -0.26 -15.80
CA CYS A 575 -3.18 0.49 -16.81
C CYS A 575 -3.85 1.75 -16.24
N ARG A 576 -4.13 1.80 -14.93
CA ARG A 576 -4.66 2.99 -14.25
C ARG A 576 -3.57 3.94 -13.77
N ALA A 577 -2.46 3.40 -13.28
CA ALA A 577 -1.34 4.20 -12.79
C ALA A 577 -0.60 4.94 -13.92
N PHE A 578 -0.55 4.32 -15.10
CA PHE A 578 0.23 4.80 -16.25
C PHE A 578 -0.65 5.25 -17.44
N ASP A 579 -1.86 5.76 -17.16
CA ASP A 579 -2.78 6.27 -18.18
C ASP A 579 -2.51 7.75 -18.59
N GLY A 580 -1.53 8.39 -17.99
CA GLY A 580 -1.16 9.79 -18.19
C GLY A 580 -1.94 10.79 -17.34
N THR A 581 -2.83 10.33 -16.45
CA THR A 581 -3.55 11.18 -15.48
C THR A 581 -2.89 11.19 -14.11
N SER A 582 -2.02 10.21 -13.84
CA SER A 582 -1.27 10.06 -12.60
C SER A 582 0.15 10.64 -12.70
N ASN A 583 0.96 10.45 -11.66
CA ASN A 583 2.36 10.91 -11.59
C ASN A 583 3.36 10.07 -12.42
N GLY A 584 2.90 8.98 -13.05
CA GLY A 584 3.72 8.10 -13.89
C GLY A 584 3.80 8.54 -15.36
N THR A 585 4.78 7.99 -16.08
CA THR A 585 4.87 8.10 -17.53
C THR A 585 3.69 7.38 -18.20
N ALA A 586 3.07 7.99 -19.21
CA ALA A 586 1.98 7.33 -19.94
C ALA A 586 2.52 6.18 -20.81
N PHE A 587 1.95 4.98 -20.64
CA PHE A 587 2.25 3.80 -21.44
C PHE A 587 0.99 3.23 -22.09
N ALA A 588 1.10 2.80 -23.35
CA ALA A 588 0.03 2.02 -23.98
C ALA A 588 -0.17 0.68 -23.27
N LYS A 589 -1.40 0.19 -23.21
CA LYS A 589 -1.76 -1.07 -22.54
C LYS A 589 -0.95 -2.28 -23.04
N GLU A 590 -0.68 -2.33 -24.33
CA GLU A 590 0.12 -3.38 -24.98
C GLU A 590 1.58 -3.36 -24.50
N ILE A 591 2.12 -2.17 -24.26
CA ILE A 591 3.48 -2.00 -23.73
C ILE A 591 3.54 -2.49 -22.28
N ILE A 592 2.55 -2.11 -21.45
CA ILE A 592 2.43 -2.59 -20.07
C ILE A 592 2.35 -4.13 -20.05
N LEU A 593 1.48 -4.71 -20.86
CA LEU A 593 1.30 -6.16 -20.94
C LEU A 593 2.58 -6.88 -21.41
N LYS A 594 3.26 -6.33 -22.44
CA LYS A 594 4.54 -6.85 -22.93
C LYS A 594 5.55 -6.96 -21.79
N TRP A 595 5.76 -5.86 -21.06
CA TRP A 595 6.79 -5.80 -20.03
C TRP A 595 6.41 -6.58 -18.76
N LEU A 596 5.13 -6.68 -18.44
CA LEU A 596 4.66 -7.54 -17.35
C LEU A 596 4.94 -9.04 -17.63
N ARG A 597 4.74 -9.48 -18.88
CA ARG A 597 5.13 -10.83 -19.30
C ARG A 597 6.65 -11.05 -19.23
N VAL A 598 7.44 -10.06 -19.63
CA VAL A 598 8.90 -10.11 -19.51
C VAL A 598 9.32 -10.15 -18.05
N PHE A 599 8.71 -9.32 -17.19
CA PHE A 599 8.95 -9.31 -15.75
C PHE A 599 8.77 -10.71 -15.15
N PHE A 600 7.63 -11.37 -15.33
CA PHE A 600 7.39 -12.69 -14.73
C PHE A 600 8.33 -13.75 -15.28
N ARG A 601 8.60 -13.77 -16.60
CA ARG A 601 9.59 -14.71 -17.16
C ARG A 601 10.95 -14.54 -16.52
N ARG A 602 11.46 -13.31 -16.44
CA ARG A 602 12.77 -13.02 -15.84
C ARG A 602 12.77 -13.27 -14.34
N PHE A 603 11.76 -12.84 -13.64
CA PHE A 603 11.64 -13.03 -12.19
C PHE A 603 11.75 -14.50 -11.80
N PHE A 604 11.18 -15.40 -12.56
CA PHE A 604 11.27 -16.84 -12.34
C PHE A 604 12.61 -17.42 -12.85
N THR A 605 12.97 -17.21 -14.09
CA THR A 605 14.16 -17.84 -14.69
C THR A 605 15.49 -17.37 -14.09
N GLN A 606 15.51 -16.18 -13.49
CA GLN A 606 16.72 -15.61 -12.89
C GLN A 606 16.85 -15.86 -11.37
N GLN A 607 15.96 -16.67 -10.79
CA GLN A 607 15.98 -16.96 -9.34
C GLN A 607 17.32 -17.51 -8.85
N PHE A 608 18.02 -18.33 -9.65
CA PHE A 608 19.31 -18.90 -9.27
C PHE A 608 20.34 -17.83 -8.88
N LYS A 609 20.29 -16.63 -9.46
CA LYS A 609 21.14 -15.50 -9.10
C LYS A 609 20.82 -14.98 -7.70
N ARG A 610 19.54 -14.95 -7.32
CA ARG A 610 19.10 -14.48 -6.01
C ARG A 610 19.39 -15.45 -4.87
N SER A 611 19.54 -16.74 -5.17
CA SER A 611 19.84 -17.77 -4.17
C SER A 611 21.16 -17.56 -3.44
N CYS A 612 22.12 -16.81 -4.02
CA CYS A 612 23.43 -16.53 -3.45
C CYS A 612 23.68 -15.04 -3.21
N LEU A 613 22.63 -14.24 -3.02
CA LEU A 613 22.79 -12.80 -2.76
C LEU A 613 23.63 -12.52 -1.52
N PRO A 614 24.53 -11.51 -1.59
CA PRO A 614 25.25 -10.99 -0.43
C PRO A 614 24.31 -10.51 0.67
N ASP A 615 24.83 -10.35 1.88
CA ASP A 615 24.15 -9.61 2.94
C ASP A 615 23.95 -8.16 2.54
N GLY A 616 22.84 -7.57 2.99
CA GLY A 616 22.54 -6.16 2.81
C GLY A 616 21.36 -5.74 3.69
N PRO A 617 21.18 -4.45 3.97
CA PRO A 617 20.10 -3.98 4.81
C PRO A 617 18.75 -4.08 4.10
N LYS A 618 17.71 -4.46 4.86
CA LYS A 618 16.34 -4.24 4.43
C LYS A 618 15.92 -2.84 4.86
N VAL A 619 15.65 -1.99 3.89
CA VAL A 619 15.27 -0.59 4.12
C VAL A 619 13.77 -0.39 3.89
N GLY A 620 13.25 -0.85 2.76
CA GLY A 620 11.85 -0.73 2.40
C GLY A 620 10.98 -1.92 2.83
N SER A 621 9.69 -1.88 2.44
CA SER A 621 8.73 -2.95 2.71
C SER A 621 9.01 -4.25 1.94
N CYS A 622 9.78 -4.19 0.85
CA CYS A 622 10.14 -5.31 -0.01
C CYS A 622 11.64 -5.57 -0.01
N SER A 623 12.03 -6.83 -0.06
CA SER A 623 13.41 -7.29 -0.25
C SER A 623 13.42 -8.64 -0.93
N LEU A 624 14.52 -8.98 -1.60
CA LEU A 624 14.71 -10.27 -2.27
C LEU A 624 15.75 -11.14 -1.57
N SER A 625 16.09 -10.83 -0.31
CA SER A 625 17.03 -11.62 0.47
C SER A 625 16.54 -13.07 0.64
N PRO A 626 17.31 -14.08 0.23
CA PRO A 626 16.92 -15.48 0.39
C PRO A 626 16.93 -15.95 1.84
N ARG A 627 17.52 -15.18 2.75
CA ARG A 627 17.58 -15.47 4.19
C ARG A 627 16.30 -15.13 4.94
N GLY A 628 15.49 -14.20 4.41
CA GLY A 628 14.29 -13.69 5.10
C GLY A 628 13.09 -13.50 4.19
N ASP A 629 13.15 -12.55 3.27
CA ASP A 629 11.97 -11.99 2.62
C ASP A 629 11.42 -12.83 1.45
N TRP A 630 12.32 -13.38 0.60
CA TRP A 630 11.89 -14.10 -0.60
C TRP A 630 12.64 -15.41 -0.78
N ARG A 631 11.92 -16.52 -0.65
CA ARG A 631 12.44 -17.87 -0.87
C ARG A 631 11.65 -18.53 -1.97
N MET A 632 12.28 -18.74 -3.11
CA MET A 632 11.66 -19.39 -4.27
C MET A 632 12.61 -20.47 -4.82
N PRO A 633 12.11 -21.64 -5.21
CA PRO A 633 12.92 -22.63 -5.93
C PRO A 633 13.43 -22.04 -7.26
N SER A 634 14.70 -22.33 -7.60
CA SER A 634 15.30 -21.81 -8.83
C SER A 634 14.74 -22.43 -10.12
N ASP A 635 14.03 -23.52 -10.00
CA ASP A 635 13.40 -24.28 -11.06
C ASP A 635 11.86 -24.14 -11.08
N ALA A 636 11.32 -23.15 -10.37
CA ALA A 636 9.89 -22.85 -10.39
C ALA A 636 9.43 -22.38 -11.78
N SER A 637 8.26 -22.86 -12.23
CA SER A 637 7.65 -22.46 -13.50
C SER A 637 6.83 -21.17 -13.37
N SER A 638 6.93 -20.30 -14.36
CA SER A 638 6.12 -19.09 -14.50
C SER A 638 4.81 -19.29 -15.24
N GLU A 639 4.51 -20.49 -15.71
CA GLU A 639 3.40 -20.75 -16.65
C GLU A 639 2.04 -20.32 -16.11
N ALA A 640 1.75 -20.53 -14.81
CA ALA A 640 0.49 -20.10 -14.21
C ALA A 640 0.33 -18.57 -14.21
N TRP A 641 1.42 -17.83 -13.94
CA TRP A 641 1.43 -16.37 -13.98
C TRP A 641 1.28 -15.81 -15.40
N LEU A 642 1.90 -16.48 -16.38
CA LEU A 642 1.78 -16.08 -17.80
C LEU A 642 0.42 -16.43 -18.37
N ALA A 643 -0.18 -17.55 -17.96
CA ALA A 643 -1.52 -17.96 -18.35
C ALA A 643 -2.60 -16.99 -17.83
N ASP A 644 -2.43 -16.45 -16.61
CA ASP A 644 -3.33 -15.44 -16.03
C ASP A 644 -3.37 -14.13 -16.85
N LEU A 645 -2.34 -13.87 -17.67
CA LEU A 645 -2.26 -12.73 -18.59
C LEU A 645 -2.85 -13.00 -19.99
N ASN A 646 -3.36 -14.18 -20.26
CA ASN A 646 -4.02 -14.51 -21.52
C ASN A 646 -5.52 -14.20 -21.42
N VAL A 647 -5.85 -12.91 -21.33
CA VAL A 647 -7.23 -12.44 -21.22
C VAL A 647 -7.75 -12.15 -22.63
N ASP A 648 -8.70 -12.97 -23.10
CA ASP A 648 -9.41 -12.77 -24.38
C ASP A 648 -10.57 -11.73 -24.25
N ASP A 649 -10.69 -11.05 -23.11
CA ASP A 649 -11.86 -10.21 -22.80
C ASP A 649 -11.46 -8.75 -22.52
N GLU A 650 -11.54 -7.91 -23.56
CA GLU A 650 -11.36 -6.44 -23.44
C GLU A 650 -12.38 -5.79 -22.48
N SER A 651 -13.44 -6.48 -22.09
CA SER A 651 -14.48 -6.00 -21.18
C SER A 651 -14.07 -6.00 -19.70
N GLN A 652 -12.92 -6.59 -19.36
CA GLN A 652 -12.43 -6.69 -17.97
C GLN A 652 -11.29 -5.68 -17.62
N ILE A 653 -10.94 -4.80 -18.57
CA ILE A 653 -9.87 -3.79 -18.41
C ILE A 653 -10.52 -2.38 -18.28
#